data_acab10e8aae18c4d86bd934d3536100d
#
_entry.id   acab10e8aae18c4d86bd934d3536100d
#
_cell.length_a   1.000
_cell.length_b   1.000
_cell.length_c   1.000
_cell.angle_alpha   90.00
_cell.angle_beta   90.00
_cell.angle_gamma   90.00
#
_symmetry.space_group_name_H-M   'P 1'
#
loop_
_entity.id
_entity.type
_entity.pdbx_description
1 polymer ?
#
loop_
_entity_poly.entity_id
_entity_poly.type
_entity_poly.pdbx_seq_one_letter_code
_entity_poly.pdbx_strand_id
1 'polypeptide(L)'
;GSSQVFVHPRPGLITEYLSDEWFDLFSYTVQKGKELGMKIWIYDENSYPSGFAGGHVPDQRPESYNQGQGLRMTRFDILPDTADKYFLCLKEEDGKFTDITSNLSSEIGKSGKYCLFNKTFNRKSDWYGGFSYVDLLYPGVTEKFLDVTMPGYEKSAGSEFGLTVQGIFTDEPQISSPDGIRWTPDLFDVFWEKWHYDLRTNLPSLYEQTGDCKKVRHNYTQTLLQLFIDRWAKPYSAYCEQKGLQFTGHYWEHSWPDMSNGGDNMAMYVWHQMPAIDMLFNQWNDNSPNAQFGNVRAVKELASAANQAGWNRKLSETYGGSGWELTFADMKKNGDWEYALGVNIMNQHLTYFSMAGARKYDYPPTFDYHEPWWNNYKYINDHFARLSFALSAGRQINNILILEPNSTIWLYDSYAEDSDTVKVIGESFQNFITRLEITQVEYDLGSENIIKDRGSVEKGKFVVGECSYSTVVLPPMMENIDLETYKLLEKFVVNGGNLIAFSLPSLVDGAPSEGLREFLTKQADKIIFESTLTDQVINRHFRNKDIDFTGLPAGSLYHHRRILEDGQLVFIANSSPDSAVTGVLKVRGKGGSLLNTLTGDIGGFMYTREGEYLNIPVDFPPAGSLLVFISDGKTEEPAIEKLQLEYEKIVSGSLVTVKPADENVLPLEFCDIELGGILTKDMHTYNAADKIYKYYGFKNGNPWNT
;
A
#
# COMPACT_ATOMS: atom_id res chain seq x y z
N GLY A 1 17.61 19.05 7.01
CA GLY A 1 17.80 17.74 7.64
C GLY A 1 16.47 17.09 8.04
N SER A 2 16.50 15.81 8.40
CA SER A 2 15.31 15.11 8.88
C SER A 2 14.79 15.72 10.17
N SER A 3 13.48 15.90 10.27
CA SER A 3 12.83 16.47 11.47
C SER A 3 12.15 15.40 12.34
N GLN A 4 12.12 14.17 11.86
CA GLN A 4 11.48 13.04 12.52
C GLN A 4 12.32 11.78 12.32
N VAL A 5 12.23 10.83 13.27
CA VAL A 5 12.86 9.53 13.18
C VAL A 5 11.95 8.46 13.78
N PHE A 6 11.93 7.28 13.16
CA PHE A 6 11.31 6.07 13.69
C PHE A 6 12.40 5.23 14.34
N VAL A 7 12.24 4.93 15.63
CA VAL A 7 13.22 4.13 16.39
C VAL A 7 12.88 2.66 16.19
N HIS A 8 13.62 2.04 15.28
CA HIS A 8 13.34 0.72 14.74
C HIS A 8 14.36 -0.31 15.26
N PRO A 9 13.95 -1.25 16.13
CA PRO A 9 14.75 -2.45 16.39
C PRO A 9 14.76 -3.34 15.15
N ARG A 10 15.94 -3.82 14.77
CA ARG A 10 16.14 -4.65 13.55
C ARG A 10 17.03 -5.84 13.86
N PRO A 11 17.04 -6.89 13.01
CA PRO A 11 17.97 -8.01 13.13
C PRO A 11 19.41 -7.54 13.28
N GLY A 12 20.10 -8.10 14.30
CA GLY A 12 21.43 -7.65 14.71
C GLY A 12 21.41 -6.61 15.83
N LEU A 13 20.26 -6.29 16.42
CA LEU A 13 20.17 -5.54 17.66
C LEU A 13 20.94 -6.28 18.76
N ILE A 14 21.86 -5.56 19.44
CA ILE A 14 22.68 -6.13 20.54
C ILE A 14 22.05 -5.92 21.92
N THR A 15 21.12 -4.96 22.03
CA THR A 15 20.34 -4.73 23.24
C THR A 15 19.12 -5.64 23.23
N GLU A 16 18.82 -6.30 24.33
CA GLU A 16 17.62 -7.13 24.42
C GLU A 16 16.36 -6.29 24.23
N TYR A 17 15.53 -6.67 23.26
CA TYR A 17 14.30 -5.94 22.92
C TYR A 17 13.32 -5.95 24.09
N LEU A 18 12.71 -4.79 24.39
CA LEU A 18 11.80 -4.53 25.51
C LEU A 18 12.43 -4.72 26.91
N SER A 19 13.76 -4.76 27.01
CA SER A 19 14.47 -4.74 28.30
C SER A 19 14.50 -3.33 28.90
N ASP A 20 14.87 -3.22 30.20
CA ASP A 20 15.07 -1.91 30.84
C ASP A 20 16.16 -1.11 30.09
N GLU A 21 17.23 -1.74 29.59
CA GLU A 21 18.26 -1.08 28.81
C GLU A 21 17.70 -0.52 27.49
N TRP A 22 16.83 -1.26 26.79
CA TRP A 22 16.14 -0.78 25.60
C TRP A 22 15.34 0.48 25.90
N PHE A 23 14.57 0.50 26.97
CA PHE A 23 13.74 1.65 27.34
C PHE A 23 14.57 2.84 27.84
N ASP A 24 15.70 2.61 28.48
CA ASP A 24 16.65 3.67 28.86
C ASP A 24 17.23 4.35 27.61
N LEU A 25 17.64 3.56 26.59
CA LEU A 25 18.11 4.09 25.30
C LEU A 25 17.01 4.83 24.53
N PHE A 26 15.78 4.31 24.56
CA PHE A 26 14.64 5.00 23.95
C PHE A 26 14.36 6.33 24.64
N SER A 27 14.33 6.35 25.97
CA SER A 27 14.16 7.58 26.77
C SER A 27 15.25 8.62 26.45
N TYR A 28 16.52 8.18 26.36
CA TYR A 28 17.62 9.04 25.93
C TYR A 28 17.40 9.59 24.52
N THR A 29 16.94 8.76 23.58
CA THR A 29 16.62 9.19 22.21
C THR A 29 15.51 10.25 22.19
N VAL A 30 14.46 10.08 23.00
CA VAL A 30 13.37 11.07 23.14
C VAL A 30 13.90 12.38 23.71
N GLN A 31 14.76 12.32 24.75
CA GLN A 31 15.39 13.52 25.29
C GLN A 31 16.23 14.25 24.23
N LYS A 32 17.04 13.54 23.45
CA LYS A 32 17.84 14.11 22.36
C LYS A 32 16.97 14.68 21.25
N GLY A 33 15.89 13.99 20.88
CA GLY A 33 14.90 14.50 19.94
C GLY A 33 14.32 15.84 20.41
N LYS A 34 13.96 15.94 21.67
CA LYS A 34 13.45 17.19 22.27
C LYS A 34 14.49 18.31 22.25
N GLU A 35 15.74 18.03 22.62
CA GLU A 35 16.86 18.99 22.57
C GLU A 35 17.10 19.51 21.14
N LEU A 36 16.94 18.66 20.13
CA LEU A 36 17.17 18.98 18.72
C LEU A 36 15.93 19.50 17.98
N GLY A 37 14.76 19.54 18.64
CA GLY A 37 13.49 19.91 18.02
C GLY A 37 12.96 18.85 17.05
N MET A 38 13.39 17.60 17.18
CA MET A 38 12.96 16.47 16.35
C MET A 38 11.79 15.73 16.98
N LYS A 39 10.99 15.07 16.15
CA LYS A 39 9.92 14.18 16.58
C LYS A 39 10.40 12.72 16.51
N ILE A 40 9.95 11.95 17.48
CA ILE A 40 10.31 10.54 17.65
C ILE A 40 9.05 9.68 17.44
N TRP A 41 9.20 8.57 16.77
CA TRP A 41 8.16 7.57 16.58
C TRP A 41 8.62 6.24 17.15
N ILE A 42 7.68 5.48 17.67
CA ILE A 42 7.90 4.11 18.09
C ILE A 42 7.69 3.22 16.86
N TYR A 43 8.65 2.38 16.53
CA TYR A 43 8.42 1.21 15.70
C TYR A 43 8.09 0.05 16.64
N ASP A 44 6.99 -0.65 16.39
CA ASP A 44 6.33 -1.48 17.40
C ASP A 44 6.85 -2.90 17.53
N GLU A 45 7.77 -3.32 16.64
CA GLU A 45 8.25 -4.70 16.56
C GLU A 45 9.78 -4.78 16.57
N ASN A 46 10.32 -5.96 16.86
CA ASN A 46 11.77 -6.24 16.77
C ASN A 46 12.25 -6.45 15.31
N SER A 47 11.35 -6.77 14.43
CA SER A 47 11.54 -6.93 12.99
C SER A 47 10.18 -6.74 12.29
N TYR A 48 9.82 -7.56 11.32
CA TYR A 48 8.50 -7.57 10.67
C TYR A 48 8.06 -9.03 10.38
N PRO A 49 6.75 -9.28 10.13
CA PRO A 49 5.58 -8.39 10.28
C PRO A 49 5.25 -8.11 11.75
N SER A 50 4.61 -6.96 12.04
CA SER A 50 4.19 -6.60 13.39
C SER A 50 3.20 -7.60 13.99
N GLY A 51 3.25 -7.83 15.30
CA GLY A 51 2.28 -8.62 16.04
C GLY A 51 2.85 -9.65 17.03
N PHE A 52 4.11 -10.04 16.91
CA PHE A 52 4.72 -11.06 17.78
C PHE A 52 5.64 -10.51 18.88
N ALA A 53 5.98 -9.22 18.83
CA ALA A 53 6.81 -8.52 19.82
C ALA A 53 8.15 -9.25 20.12
N GLY A 54 8.94 -9.55 19.07
CA GLY A 54 10.20 -10.27 19.23
C GLY A 54 10.09 -11.67 19.81
N GLY A 55 8.90 -12.26 19.86
CA GLY A 55 8.60 -13.55 20.47
C GLY A 55 7.91 -13.48 21.82
N HIS A 56 7.78 -12.31 22.43
CA HIS A 56 7.14 -12.16 23.74
C HIS A 56 5.64 -12.50 23.75
N VAL A 57 4.93 -12.20 22.65
CA VAL A 57 3.50 -12.53 22.53
C VAL A 57 3.29 -14.03 22.47
N PRO A 58 3.92 -14.79 21.55
CA PRO A 58 3.73 -16.24 21.50
C PRO A 58 4.27 -16.97 22.75
N ASP A 59 5.31 -16.46 23.43
CA ASP A 59 5.79 -17.00 24.69
C ASP A 59 4.75 -16.89 25.80
N GLN A 60 4.18 -15.70 25.99
CA GLN A 60 3.22 -15.41 27.06
C GLN A 60 1.78 -15.85 26.73
N ARG A 61 1.48 -16.07 25.45
CA ARG A 61 0.16 -16.50 24.94
C ARG A 61 0.31 -17.55 23.84
N PRO A 62 0.63 -18.80 24.18
CA PRO A 62 0.83 -19.86 23.20
C PRO A 62 -0.35 -20.11 22.26
N GLU A 63 -1.59 -19.80 22.70
CA GLU A 63 -2.79 -19.89 21.89
C GLU A 63 -2.76 -18.97 20.65
N SER A 64 -1.94 -17.93 20.68
CA SER A 64 -1.77 -17.00 19.56
C SER A 64 -1.18 -17.68 18.31
N TYR A 65 -0.55 -18.86 18.42
CA TYR A 65 0.07 -19.51 17.27
C TYR A 65 -0.14 -21.03 17.19
N ASN A 66 -0.58 -21.69 18.29
CA ASN A 66 -0.61 -23.15 18.34
C ASN A 66 -1.99 -23.78 18.10
N GLN A 67 -2.99 -22.99 17.69
CA GLN A 67 -4.35 -23.46 17.43
C GLN A 67 -4.57 -23.93 15.99
N GLY A 68 -3.61 -23.65 15.11
CA GLY A 68 -3.72 -23.74 13.67
C GLY A 68 -4.10 -22.41 13.06
N GLN A 69 -3.57 -22.13 11.89
CA GLN A 69 -3.76 -20.84 11.17
C GLN A 69 -4.24 -21.06 9.75
N GLY A 70 -4.33 -22.31 9.32
CA GLY A 70 -4.87 -22.68 8.03
C GLY A 70 -5.53 -24.05 8.06
N LEU A 71 -6.29 -24.32 7.00
CA LEU A 71 -6.86 -25.64 6.74
C LEU A 71 -6.45 -26.08 5.33
N ARG A 72 -5.81 -27.23 5.22
CA ARG A 72 -5.42 -27.82 3.94
C ARG A 72 -6.34 -28.96 3.60
N MET A 73 -6.92 -28.92 2.41
CA MET A 73 -7.80 -29.97 1.87
C MET A 73 -7.00 -31.06 1.19
N THR A 74 -7.44 -32.32 1.38
CA THR A 74 -6.97 -33.49 0.64
C THR A 74 -8.16 -34.31 0.17
N ARG A 75 -8.18 -34.74 -1.09
CA ARG A 75 -9.22 -35.57 -1.71
C ARG A 75 -8.88 -37.06 -1.54
N PHE A 76 -9.92 -37.88 -1.30
CA PHE A 76 -9.81 -39.33 -1.23
C PHE A 76 -11.01 -40.00 -1.92
N ASP A 77 -10.75 -41.09 -2.65
CA ASP A 77 -11.78 -41.97 -3.26
C ASP A 77 -12.20 -43.11 -2.33
N ILE A 78 -11.43 -43.36 -1.28
CA ILE A 78 -11.71 -44.31 -0.21
C ILE A 78 -11.37 -43.62 1.11
N LEU A 79 -12.29 -43.63 2.09
CA LEU A 79 -11.98 -43.01 3.37
C LEU A 79 -10.84 -43.77 4.08
N PRO A 80 -9.70 -43.14 4.35
CA PRO A 80 -8.54 -43.82 4.94
C PRO A 80 -8.78 -44.19 6.41
N ASP A 81 -8.10 -45.24 6.89
CA ASP A 81 -8.14 -45.66 8.31
C ASP A 81 -7.64 -44.56 9.26
N THR A 82 -6.88 -43.61 8.75
CA THR A 82 -6.31 -42.48 9.50
C THR A 82 -7.22 -41.22 9.46
N ALA A 83 -8.46 -41.34 9.02
CA ALA A 83 -9.40 -40.21 8.92
C ALA A 83 -9.68 -39.53 10.27
N ASP A 84 -9.53 -40.23 11.37
CA ASP A 84 -9.63 -39.71 12.77
C ASP A 84 -8.56 -38.67 13.12
N LYS A 85 -7.48 -38.58 12.34
CA LYS A 85 -6.41 -37.59 12.53
C LYS A 85 -6.72 -36.24 11.85
N TYR A 86 -7.75 -36.20 11.00
CA TYR A 86 -8.15 -34.97 10.32
C TYR A 86 -9.09 -34.13 11.19
N PHE A 87 -8.95 -32.81 11.05
CA PHE A 87 -9.77 -31.85 11.78
C PHE A 87 -11.24 -31.89 11.34
N LEU A 88 -11.48 -32.05 10.04
CA LEU A 88 -12.81 -32.11 9.44
C LEU A 88 -12.80 -33.11 8.30
N CYS A 89 -13.84 -33.95 8.22
CA CYS A 89 -14.04 -34.96 7.18
C CYS A 89 -15.40 -34.75 6.54
N LEU A 90 -15.40 -34.47 5.23
CA LEU A 90 -16.63 -34.29 4.45
C LEU A 90 -16.79 -35.43 3.45
N LYS A 91 -18.01 -35.92 3.28
CA LYS A 91 -18.42 -36.82 2.21
C LYS A 91 -19.19 -36.06 1.15
N GLU A 92 -18.79 -36.23 -0.11
CA GLU A 92 -19.48 -35.64 -1.27
C GLU A 92 -20.47 -36.65 -1.86
N GLU A 93 -21.74 -36.24 -1.99
CA GLU A 93 -22.80 -36.94 -2.71
C GLU A 93 -23.57 -35.95 -3.57
N ASP A 94 -23.62 -36.19 -4.87
CA ASP A 94 -24.31 -35.32 -5.86
C ASP A 94 -23.89 -33.82 -5.78
N GLY A 95 -22.61 -33.55 -5.54
CA GLY A 95 -22.07 -32.19 -5.42
C GLY A 95 -22.41 -31.48 -4.11
N LYS A 96 -22.99 -32.20 -3.14
CA LYS A 96 -23.24 -31.70 -1.78
C LYS A 96 -22.29 -32.38 -0.80
N PHE A 97 -21.83 -31.61 0.19
CA PHE A 97 -20.90 -32.09 1.20
C PHE A 97 -21.60 -32.23 2.55
N THR A 98 -21.38 -33.37 3.20
CA THR A 98 -21.91 -33.67 4.53
C THR A 98 -20.75 -33.89 5.50
N ASP A 99 -20.79 -33.27 6.66
CA ASP A 99 -19.83 -33.47 7.73
C ASP A 99 -20.03 -34.87 8.35
N ILE A 100 -19.03 -35.73 8.22
CA ILE A 100 -18.99 -37.08 8.75
C ILE A 100 -17.99 -37.24 9.89
N THR A 101 -17.38 -36.16 10.36
CA THR A 101 -16.28 -36.17 11.36
C THR A 101 -16.66 -36.92 12.63
N SER A 102 -17.92 -36.81 13.07
CA SER A 102 -18.42 -37.53 14.25
C SER A 102 -18.81 -39.02 13.98
N ASN A 103 -18.78 -39.45 12.71
CA ASN A 103 -19.37 -40.76 12.31
C ASN A 103 -18.40 -41.58 11.44
N LEU A 104 -17.09 -41.36 11.54
CA LEU A 104 -16.06 -41.95 10.70
C LEU A 104 -16.04 -43.48 10.69
N SER A 105 -16.30 -44.12 11.86
CA SER A 105 -16.25 -45.57 11.99
C SER A 105 -17.20 -46.30 11.05
N SER A 106 -18.28 -45.65 10.62
CA SER A 106 -19.23 -46.21 9.68
C SER A 106 -18.85 -46.06 8.22
N GLU A 107 -17.88 -45.21 7.92
CA GLU A 107 -17.45 -44.84 6.58
C GLU A 107 -16.01 -45.27 6.21
N ILE A 108 -15.15 -45.56 7.18
CA ILE A 108 -13.77 -46.00 6.95
C ILE A 108 -13.73 -47.20 6.02
N GLY A 109 -12.85 -47.15 5.00
CA GLY A 109 -12.66 -48.19 3.98
C GLY A 109 -13.73 -48.22 2.89
N LYS A 110 -14.79 -47.41 2.97
CA LYS A 110 -15.79 -47.33 1.90
C LYS A 110 -15.30 -46.48 0.75
N SER A 111 -15.64 -46.92 -0.45
CA SER A 111 -15.50 -46.11 -1.67
C SER A 111 -16.49 -44.96 -1.67
N GLY A 112 -16.04 -43.78 -2.10
CA GLY A 112 -16.82 -42.56 -2.17
C GLY A 112 -15.92 -41.38 -2.54
N LYS A 113 -16.45 -40.19 -2.50
CA LYS A 113 -15.65 -38.96 -2.63
C LYS A 113 -15.59 -38.26 -1.27
N TYR A 114 -14.39 -38.02 -0.81
CA TYR A 114 -14.17 -37.42 0.50
C TYR A 114 -13.22 -36.24 0.42
N CYS A 115 -13.50 -35.17 1.17
CA CYS A 115 -12.63 -34.04 1.40
C CYS A 115 -12.22 -34.02 2.87
N LEU A 116 -10.97 -34.18 3.17
CA LEU A 116 -10.43 -34.19 4.52
C LEU A 116 -9.54 -32.96 4.73
N PHE A 117 -9.71 -32.29 5.86
CA PHE A 117 -9.02 -31.06 6.19
C PHE A 117 -8.10 -31.24 7.39
N ASN A 118 -6.82 -30.86 7.24
CA ASN A 118 -5.86 -30.77 8.30
C ASN A 118 -5.63 -29.33 8.69
N LYS A 119 -5.44 -29.08 9.98
CA LYS A 119 -4.91 -27.80 10.45
C LYS A 119 -3.46 -27.64 10.01
N THR A 120 -3.10 -26.44 9.57
CA THR A 120 -1.73 -26.07 9.24
C THR A 120 -1.24 -24.98 10.18
N PHE A 121 0.09 -24.92 10.36
CA PHE A 121 0.74 -24.07 11.35
C PHE A 121 1.93 -23.36 10.72
N ASN A 122 2.12 -22.10 11.05
CA ASN A 122 3.34 -21.39 10.69
C ASN A 122 4.57 -22.06 11.27
N ARG A 123 5.67 -22.03 10.53
CA ARG A 123 6.92 -22.62 10.97
C ARG A 123 7.54 -21.80 12.09
N LYS A 124 8.13 -22.47 13.06
CA LYS A 124 8.97 -21.82 14.06
C LYS A 124 10.26 -21.32 13.41
N SER A 125 10.71 -20.15 13.83
CA SER A 125 11.90 -19.49 13.29
C SER A 125 12.54 -18.61 14.36
N ASP A 126 13.85 -18.48 14.33
CA ASP A 126 14.58 -17.51 15.16
C ASP A 126 14.14 -16.06 14.87
N TRP A 127 13.63 -15.80 13.65
CA TRP A 127 13.01 -14.53 13.29
C TRP A 127 11.84 -14.15 14.20
N TYR A 128 11.07 -15.13 14.65
CA TYR A 128 9.94 -14.94 15.58
C TYR A 128 10.32 -15.30 17.04
N GLY A 129 11.58 -15.09 17.42
CA GLY A 129 12.06 -15.40 18.77
C GLY A 129 12.03 -16.90 19.13
N GLY A 130 12.16 -17.79 18.14
CA GLY A 130 12.07 -19.25 18.32
C GLY A 130 10.64 -19.81 18.26
N PHE A 131 9.64 -18.95 18.08
CA PHE A 131 8.22 -19.29 17.92
C PHE A 131 7.78 -19.22 16.46
N SER A 132 6.47 -19.21 16.23
CA SER A 132 5.84 -18.94 14.93
C SER A 132 5.23 -17.55 14.92
N TYR A 133 4.96 -17.02 13.72
CA TYR A 133 4.13 -15.82 13.60
C TYR A 133 2.73 -16.03 14.19
N VAL A 134 2.21 -15.03 14.84
CA VAL A 134 0.94 -15.07 15.57
C VAL A 134 -0.27 -15.02 14.64
N ASP A 135 -1.40 -15.50 15.12
CA ASP A 135 -2.70 -15.39 14.48
C ASP A 135 -3.38 -14.08 14.90
N LEU A 136 -3.29 -13.04 14.08
CA LEU A 136 -3.95 -11.75 14.33
C LEU A 136 -5.49 -11.83 14.26
N LEU A 137 -6.03 -12.94 13.75
CA LEU A 137 -7.48 -13.20 13.80
C LEU A 137 -7.91 -13.91 15.08
N TYR A 138 -6.98 -14.36 15.92
CA TYR A 138 -7.32 -14.95 17.21
C TYR A 138 -7.69 -13.88 18.24
N PRO A 139 -8.83 -13.99 18.95
CA PRO A 139 -9.27 -12.95 19.88
C PRO A 139 -8.24 -12.59 20.95
N GLY A 140 -7.98 -11.30 21.16
CA GLY A 140 -7.13 -10.77 22.22
C GLY A 140 -5.62 -10.89 21.95
N VAL A 141 -5.18 -11.22 20.73
CA VAL A 141 -3.75 -11.23 20.37
C VAL A 141 -3.21 -9.81 20.27
N THR A 142 -3.95 -8.90 19.64
CA THR A 142 -3.56 -7.49 19.52
C THR A 142 -3.53 -6.79 20.87
N GLU A 143 -4.50 -7.03 21.73
CA GLU A 143 -4.48 -6.53 23.11
C GLU A 143 -3.26 -7.04 23.86
N LYS A 144 -2.91 -8.34 23.70
CA LYS A 144 -1.70 -8.91 24.30
C LYS A 144 -0.43 -8.27 23.71
N PHE A 145 -0.39 -8.03 22.42
CA PHE A 145 0.72 -7.32 21.77
C PHE A 145 0.93 -5.93 22.37
N LEU A 146 -0.13 -5.15 22.50
CA LEU A 146 -0.09 -3.83 23.13
C LEU A 146 0.29 -3.90 24.61
N ASP A 147 -0.23 -4.89 25.38
CA ASP A 147 0.11 -5.12 26.78
C ASP A 147 1.58 -5.49 27.01
N VAL A 148 2.23 -6.11 26.02
CA VAL A 148 3.63 -6.50 26.09
C VAL A 148 4.54 -5.35 25.66
N THR A 149 4.21 -4.68 24.57
CA THR A 149 5.10 -3.69 23.96
C THR A 149 5.01 -2.32 24.63
N MET A 150 3.82 -1.85 24.92
CA MET A 150 3.59 -0.44 25.24
C MET A 150 3.88 -0.01 26.67
N PRO A 151 3.71 -0.81 27.73
CA PRO A 151 3.93 -0.35 29.12
C PRO A 151 5.33 0.18 29.39
N GLY A 152 6.36 -0.40 28.75
CA GLY A 152 7.72 0.08 28.86
C GLY A 152 7.93 1.46 28.24
N TYR A 153 7.36 1.69 27.06
CA TYR A 153 7.36 3.02 26.42
C TYR A 153 6.57 4.04 27.22
N GLU A 154 5.40 3.65 27.76
CA GLU A 154 4.61 4.52 28.63
C GLU A 154 5.38 4.94 29.88
N LYS A 155 6.05 3.98 30.54
CA LYS A 155 6.87 4.24 31.73
C LYS A 155 8.06 5.16 31.44
N SER A 156 8.74 4.95 30.31
CA SER A 156 10.00 5.64 29.97
C SER A 156 9.79 6.98 29.28
N ALA A 157 8.71 7.16 28.52
CA ALA A 157 8.49 8.34 27.67
C ALA A 157 7.02 8.79 27.60
N GLY A 158 6.11 8.26 28.40
CA GLY A 158 4.67 8.58 28.32
C GLY A 158 4.31 10.04 28.52
N SER A 159 5.10 10.80 29.28
CA SER A 159 4.91 12.26 29.42
C SER A 159 5.20 13.05 28.13
N GLU A 160 5.84 12.45 27.16
CA GLU A 160 6.17 13.05 25.86
C GLU A 160 5.25 12.56 24.72
N PHE A 161 4.26 11.71 25.03
CA PHE A 161 3.27 11.23 24.06
C PHE A 161 2.43 12.38 23.52
N GLY A 162 2.28 12.46 22.21
CA GLY A 162 1.64 13.57 21.50
C GLY A 162 2.47 14.87 21.46
N LEU A 163 3.62 14.90 22.14
CA LEU A 163 4.54 16.04 22.18
C LEU A 163 5.80 15.76 21.35
N THR A 164 6.80 15.11 21.95
CA THR A 164 8.02 14.67 21.26
C THR A 164 7.80 13.31 20.59
N VAL A 165 7.14 12.37 21.26
CA VAL A 165 6.74 11.08 20.70
C VAL A 165 5.40 11.24 19.99
N GLN A 166 5.40 11.09 18.67
CA GLN A 166 4.23 11.41 17.84
C GLN A 166 3.26 10.25 17.68
N GLY A 167 3.77 9.02 17.61
CA GLY A 167 2.93 7.87 17.31
C GLY A 167 3.71 6.57 17.20
N ILE A 168 3.03 5.58 16.67
CA ILE A 168 3.51 4.21 16.52
C ILE A 168 3.42 3.82 15.06
N PHE A 169 4.50 3.19 14.56
CA PHE A 169 4.60 2.62 13.22
C PHE A 169 4.49 1.10 13.31
N THR A 170 3.59 0.53 12.55
CA THR A 170 3.39 -0.91 12.37
C THR A 170 3.80 -1.34 10.96
N ASP A 171 4.43 -2.49 10.85
CA ASP A 171 5.05 -2.99 9.62
C ASP A 171 4.37 -4.29 9.18
N GLU A 172 3.71 -4.26 8.04
CA GLU A 172 3.13 -5.41 7.31
C GLU A 172 2.38 -6.47 8.13
N PRO A 173 1.55 -6.12 9.14
CA PRO A 173 0.73 -7.11 9.82
C PRO A 173 -0.13 -7.86 8.80
N GLN A 174 -0.23 -9.19 8.93
CA GLN A 174 -0.84 -10.04 7.92
C GLN A 174 -1.66 -11.17 8.50
N ILE A 175 -2.52 -11.73 7.65
CA ILE A 175 -3.37 -12.87 7.97
C ILE A 175 -3.17 -14.06 7.02
N SER A 176 -2.05 -14.12 6.30
CA SER A 176 -1.79 -15.20 5.35
C SER A 176 -1.81 -16.57 6.02
N SER A 177 -2.27 -17.58 5.29
CA SER A 177 -2.25 -18.96 5.73
C SER A 177 -0.87 -19.60 5.52
N PRO A 178 -0.39 -20.43 6.42
CA PRO A 178 0.84 -21.20 6.19
C PRO A 178 0.72 -22.25 5.08
N ASP A 179 -0.48 -22.77 4.86
CA ASP A 179 -0.82 -23.69 3.77
C ASP A 179 -2.35 -23.89 3.75
N GLY A 180 -2.94 -23.86 2.58
CA GLY A 180 -4.39 -23.94 2.38
C GLY A 180 -5.13 -22.64 2.76
N ILE A 181 -6.42 -22.76 3.01
CA ILE A 181 -7.26 -21.60 3.36
C ILE A 181 -6.92 -21.07 4.75
N ARG A 182 -7.04 -19.77 4.95
CA ARG A 182 -6.90 -19.13 6.26
C ARG A 182 -7.98 -19.64 7.22
N TRP A 183 -7.58 -19.92 8.47
CA TRP A 183 -8.48 -20.38 9.51
C TRP A 183 -8.07 -19.84 10.88
N THR A 184 -9.04 -19.60 11.74
CA THR A 184 -8.90 -19.31 13.16
C THR A 184 -10.00 -20.06 13.93
N PRO A 185 -9.84 -20.40 15.21
CA PRO A 185 -10.73 -21.33 15.93
C PRO A 185 -12.23 -21.00 15.90
N ASP A 186 -12.62 -19.74 15.93
CA ASP A 186 -14.00 -19.29 15.96
C ASP A 186 -14.56 -18.83 14.58
N LEU A 187 -13.80 -19.05 13.51
CA LEU A 187 -14.19 -18.60 12.16
C LEU A 187 -15.56 -19.14 11.74
N PHE A 188 -15.86 -20.41 12.03
CA PHE A 188 -17.13 -21.01 11.62
C PHE A 188 -18.33 -20.39 12.34
N ASP A 189 -18.17 -20.04 13.60
CA ASP A 189 -19.23 -19.44 14.40
C ASP A 189 -19.46 -17.99 13.97
N VAL A 190 -18.41 -17.19 13.78
CA VAL A 190 -18.49 -15.82 13.26
C VAL A 190 -19.11 -15.80 11.85
N PHE A 191 -18.71 -16.73 10.99
CA PHE A 191 -19.28 -16.86 9.66
C PHE A 191 -20.77 -17.18 9.70
N TRP A 192 -21.17 -18.14 10.56
CA TRP A 192 -22.57 -18.49 10.74
C TRP A 192 -23.42 -17.31 11.25
N GLU A 193 -22.91 -16.57 12.23
CA GLU A 193 -23.62 -15.40 12.76
C GLU A 193 -23.90 -14.33 11.69
N LYS A 194 -22.96 -14.16 10.75
CA LYS A 194 -23.09 -13.15 9.70
C LYS A 194 -23.91 -13.63 8.49
N TRP A 195 -23.67 -14.85 8.02
CA TRP A 195 -24.17 -15.32 6.73
C TRP A 195 -25.28 -16.37 6.82
N HIS A 196 -25.55 -16.91 8.00
CA HIS A 196 -26.65 -17.86 8.31
C HIS A 196 -26.60 -19.16 7.50
N TYR A 197 -25.40 -19.61 7.10
CA TYR A 197 -25.17 -20.96 6.56
C TYR A 197 -23.82 -21.52 7.00
N ASP A 198 -23.67 -22.86 7.00
CA ASP A 198 -22.49 -23.52 7.55
C ASP A 198 -21.33 -23.48 6.56
N LEU A 199 -20.22 -22.78 6.93
CA LEU A 199 -19.00 -22.74 6.13
C LEU A 199 -18.34 -24.12 6.02
N ARG A 200 -18.42 -24.99 7.05
CA ARG A 200 -17.73 -26.30 7.07
C ARG A 200 -18.09 -27.12 5.82
N THR A 201 -19.37 -27.27 5.54
CA THR A 201 -19.83 -28.03 4.36
C THR A 201 -19.61 -27.31 3.03
N ASN A 202 -19.19 -26.05 3.05
CA ASN A 202 -18.91 -25.22 1.89
C ASN A 202 -17.39 -24.97 1.68
N LEU A 203 -16.52 -25.47 2.57
CA LEU A 203 -15.06 -25.30 2.43
C LEU A 203 -14.50 -25.77 1.08
N PRO A 204 -14.98 -26.88 0.47
CA PRO A 204 -14.50 -27.29 -0.85
C PRO A 204 -14.67 -26.22 -1.94
N SER A 205 -15.67 -25.32 -1.82
CA SER A 205 -15.91 -24.23 -2.76
C SER A 205 -14.81 -23.17 -2.75
N LEU A 206 -13.98 -23.11 -1.70
CA LEU A 206 -12.78 -22.24 -1.62
C LEU A 206 -11.59 -22.80 -2.40
N TYR A 207 -11.63 -24.10 -2.76
CA TYR A 207 -10.59 -24.77 -3.53
C TYR A 207 -11.01 -25.04 -4.97
N GLU A 208 -12.28 -25.35 -5.18
CA GLU A 208 -12.80 -25.86 -6.43
C GLU A 208 -14.05 -25.09 -6.85
N GLN A 209 -14.40 -25.17 -8.13
CA GLN A 209 -15.65 -24.62 -8.66
C GLN A 209 -16.81 -25.56 -8.37
N THR A 210 -17.26 -25.61 -7.13
CA THR A 210 -18.38 -26.44 -6.68
C THR A 210 -19.39 -25.64 -5.87
N GLY A 211 -20.66 -26.01 -5.90
CA GLY A 211 -21.73 -25.28 -5.22
C GLY A 211 -21.79 -23.79 -5.63
N ASP A 212 -22.17 -22.94 -4.70
CA ASP A 212 -22.23 -21.49 -4.88
C ASP A 212 -20.83 -20.85 -4.61
N CYS A 213 -19.76 -21.36 -5.25
CA CYS A 213 -18.38 -21.01 -4.92
C CYS A 213 -18.13 -19.51 -4.92
N LYS A 214 -18.69 -18.72 -5.83
CA LYS A 214 -18.53 -17.26 -5.86
C LYS A 214 -19.05 -16.61 -4.57
N LYS A 215 -20.28 -16.97 -4.16
CA LYS A 215 -20.86 -16.48 -2.91
C LYS A 215 -20.04 -16.90 -1.69
N VAL A 216 -19.59 -18.16 -1.66
CA VAL A 216 -18.80 -18.68 -0.53
C VAL A 216 -17.46 -17.95 -0.41
N ARG A 217 -16.76 -17.76 -1.52
CA ARG A 217 -15.45 -17.02 -1.54
C ARG A 217 -15.62 -15.57 -1.12
N HIS A 218 -16.60 -14.86 -1.68
CA HIS A 218 -16.92 -13.50 -1.26
C HIS A 218 -17.18 -13.43 0.26
N ASN A 219 -18.11 -14.23 0.78
CA ASN A 219 -18.51 -14.18 2.18
C ASN A 219 -17.38 -14.60 3.12
N TYR A 220 -16.54 -15.54 2.69
CA TYR A 220 -15.36 -15.98 3.43
C TYR A 220 -14.31 -14.85 3.54
N THR A 221 -13.91 -14.25 2.42
CA THR A 221 -12.93 -13.17 2.41
C THR A 221 -13.43 -11.94 3.17
N GLN A 222 -14.71 -11.58 2.99
CA GLN A 222 -15.36 -10.51 3.75
C GLN A 222 -15.37 -10.79 5.26
N THR A 223 -15.47 -12.06 5.67
CA THR A 223 -15.41 -12.43 7.10
C THR A 223 -14.00 -12.27 7.64
N LEU A 224 -13.00 -12.75 6.93
CA LEU A 224 -11.58 -12.60 7.34
C LEU A 224 -11.18 -11.13 7.46
N LEU A 225 -11.53 -10.31 6.46
CA LEU A 225 -11.26 -8.88 6.48
C LEU A 225 -11.93 -8.19 7.69
N GLN A 226 -13.21 -8.51 7.95
CA GLN A 226 -13.90 -7.93 9.10
C GLN A 226 -13.25 -8.34 10.42
N LEU A 227 -12.84 -9.59 10.56
CA LEU A 227 -12.08 -10.06 11.73
C LEU A 227 -10.75 -9.32 11.88
N PHE A 228 -10.03 -9.09 10.78
CA PHE A 228 -8.75 -8.37 10.81
C PHE A 228 -8.96 -6.90 11.22
N ILE A 229 -9.97 -6.23 10.68
CA ILE A 229 -10.34 -4.87 11.10
C ILE A 229 -10.70 -4.85 12.59
N ASP A 230 -11.58 -5.75 13.05
CA ASP A 230 -12.11 -5.72 14.41
C ASP A 230 -11.07 -6.16 15.46
N ARG A 231 -10.12 -7.02 15.08
CA ARG A 231 -9.16 -7.63 16.02
C ARG A 231 -7.75 -7.06 15.94
N TRP A 232 -7.42 -6.31 14.89
CA TRP A 232 -6.15 -5.61 14.74
C TRP A 232 -6.33 -4.10 14.63
N ALA A 233 -6.93 -3.61 13.55
CA ALA A 233 -6.93 -2.20 13.22
C ALA A 233 -7.67 -1.33 14.26
N LYS A 234 -8.88 -1.73 14.66
CA LYS A 234 -9.71 -0.98 15.62
C LYS A 234 -9.09 -0.91 17.03
N PRO A 235 -8.69 -2.03 17.65
CA PRO A 235 -8.06 -1.98 18.98
C PRO A 235 -6.79 -1.15 18.97
N TYR A 236 -5.99 -1.26 17.93
CA TYR A 236 -4.75 -0.51 17.81
C TYR A 236 -5.00 1.00 17.63
N SER A 237 -5.90 1.37 16.73
CA SER A 237 -6.34 2.76 16.53
C SER A 237 -6.87 3.38 17.81
N ALA A 238 -7.75 2.66 18.53
CA ALA A 238 -8.32 3.10 19.78
C ALA A 238 -7.27 3.31 20.90
N TYR A 239 -6.27 2.42 20.97
CA TYR A 239 -5.15 2.59 21.89
C TYR A 239 -4.37 3.87 21.60
N CYS A 240 -4.00 4.09 20.32
CA CYS A 240 -3.27 5.28 19.91
C CYS A 240 -4.06 6.57 20.22
N GLU A 241 -5.36 6.60 19.90
CA GLU A 241 -6.24 7.72 20.19
C GLU A 241 -6.30 8.02 21.68
N GLN A 242 -6.49 6.99 22.52
CA GLN A 242 -6.52 7.11 23.98
C GLN A 242 -5.22 7.69 24.54
N LYS A 243 -4.08 7.37 23.95
CA LYS A 243 -2.75 7.82 24.41
C LYS A 243 -2.30 9.14 23.76
N GLY A 244 -3.09 9.72 22.87
CA GLY A 244 -2.72 10.93 22.11
C GLY A 244 -1.60 10.68 21.11
N LEU A 245 -1.46 9.45 20.64
CA LEU A 245 -0.51 9.01 19.61
C LEU A 245 -1.20 8.88 18.26
N GLN A 246 -0.43 8.95 17.19
CA GLN A 246 -0.89 8.63 15.85
C GLN A 246 -0.54 7.17 15.52
N PHE A 247 -1.49 6.45 14.96
CA PHE A 247 -1.26 5.14 14.40
C PHE A 247 -0.86 5.30 12.93
N THR A 248 0.30 4.79 12.54
CA THR A 248 0.79 4.75 11.16
C THR A 248 1.36 3.38 10.83
N GLY A 249 1.64 3.13 9.57
CA GLY A 249 2.17 1.88 9.05
C GLY A 249 1.41 1.42 7.81
N HIS A 250 1.85 0.31 7.26
CA HIS A 250 1.40 -0.21 5.97
C HIS A 250 1.06 -1.70 6.07
N TYR A 251 0.52 -2.21 4.98
CA TYR A 251 0.14 -3.60 4.81
C TYR A 251 0.89 -4.21 3.61
N TRP A 252 0.26 -5.11 2.85
CA TRP A 252 0.87 -5.81 1.73
C TRP A 252 0.34 -5.27 0.39
N GLU A 253 0.65 -4.01 0.06
CA GLU A 253 0.16 -3.32 -1.14
C GLU A 253 0.51 -4.06 -2.42
N HIS A 254 1.69 -4.70 -2.45
CA HIS A 254 2.24 -5.38 -3.62
C HIS A 254 1.70 -6.79 -3.84
N SER A 255 0.98 -7.36 -2.87
CA SER A 255 0.29 -8.64 -3.05
C SER A 255 -0.89 -8.53 -3.99
N TRP A 256 -1.58 -7.38 -3.97
CA TRP A 256 -2.78 -7.21 -4.78
C TRP A 256 -2.50 -7.51 -6.27
N PRO A 257 -3.32 -8.27 -6.97
CA PRO A 257 -4.69 -8.71 -6.64
C PRO A 257 -4.81 -10.02 -5.83
N ASP A 258 -3.72 -10.60 -5.33
CA ASP A 258 -3.77 -11.66 -4.33
C ASP A 258 -4.23 -11.10 -2.98
N MET A 259 -5.33 -11.62 -2.45
CA MET A 259 -5.98 -11.13 -1.24
C MET A 259 -5.59 -11.89 0.03
N SER A 260 -4.63 -12.80 -0.05
CA SER A 260 -4.25 -13.71 1.05
C SER A 260 -3.75 -13.00 2.32
N ASN A 261 -3.15 -11.82 2.16
CA ASN A 261 -2.55 -11.06 3.27
C ASN A 261 -3.53 -10.12 3.99
N GLY A 262 -4.67 -9.73 3.39
CA GLY A 262 -5.54 -8.75 4.04
C GLY A 262 -6.92 -8.54 3.42
N GLY A 263 -7.09 -8.72 2.13
CA GLY A 263 -8.38 -8.61 1.43
C GLY A 263 -8.74 -7.21 0.90
N ASP A 264 -8.45 -6.12 1.62
CA ASP A 264 -8.72 -4.74 1.20
C ASP A 264 -7.86 -3.76 2.04
N ASN A 265 -6.82 -3.22 1.42
CA ASN A 265 -5.90 -2.31 2.11
C ASN A 265 -6.57 -0.99 2.49
N MET A 266 -7.44 -0.43 1.62
CA MET A 266 -8.14 0.81 1.92
C MET A 266 -9.01 0.69 3.18
N ALA A 267 -9.67 -0.45 3.36
CA ALA A 267 -10.49 -0.73 4.54
C ALA A 267 -9.68 -0.77 5.84
N MET A 268 -8.39 -1.06 5.75
CA MET A 268 -7.46 -1.03 6.87
C MET A 268 -6.91 0.38 7.11
N TYR A 269 -6.53 1.12 6.06
CA TYR A 269 -5.95 2.47 6.14
C TYR A 269 -6.84 3.50 6.86
N VAL A 270 -8.16 3.38 6.75
CA VAL A 270 -9.08 4.35 7.40
C VAL A 270 -9.04 4.32 8.92
N TRP A 271 -8.41 3.31 9.52
CA TRP A 271 -8.19 3.21 10.97
C TRP A 271 -6.87 3.82 11.42
N HIS A 272 -5.97 4.18 10.49
CA HIS A 272 -4.73 4.88 10.78
C HIS A 272 -4.96 6.38 10.78
N GLN A 273 -4.47 7.11 11.80
CA GLN A 273 -4.49 8.58 11.81
C GLN A 273 -3.49 9.16 10.81
N MET A 274 -2.50 8.40 10.42
CA MET A 274 -1.56 8.70 9.35
C MET A 274 -1.28 7.41 8.57
N PRO A 275 -2.14 7.04 7.60
CA PRO A 275 -1.94 5.83 6.84
C PRO A 275 -0.65 5.87 6.00
N ALA A 276 -0.06 4.70 5.76
CA ALA A 276 1.20 4.57 5.03
C ALA A 276 1.15 3.45 3.98
N ILE A 277 2.11 3.50 3.05
CA ILE A 277 2.48 2.45 2.11
C ILE A 277 3.98 2.19 2.19
N ASP A 278 4.43 1.04 1.69
CA ASP A 278 5.85 0.72 1.48
C ASP A 278 6.14 0.63 -0.03
N MET A 279 7.19 1.36 -0.48
CA MET A 279 7.60 1.42 -1.88
C MET A 279 9.07 1.02 -2.00
N LEU A 280 9.28 -0.26 -2.26
CA LEU A 280 10.57 -0.92 -2.29
C LEU A 280 11.26 -0.81 -3.66
N PHE A 281 12.56 -1.07 -3.65
CA PHE A 281 13.41 -1.18 -4.84
C PHE A 281 13.49 0.11 -5.67
N ASN A 282 14.18 0.04 -6.81
CA ASN A 282 14.30 1.15 -7.76
C ASN A 282 13.81 0.73 -9.16
N GLN A 283 12.88 -0.22 -9.20
CA GLN A 283 12.31 -0.72 -10.45
C GLN A 283 10.99 -0.03 -10.75
N TRP A 284 10.85 0.44 -11.98
CA TRP A 284 9.63 1.07 -12.48
C TRP A 284 8.87 0.11 -13.39
N ASN A 285 7.58 -0.08 -13.09
CA ASN A 285 6.66 -0.81 -13.98
C ASN A 285 5.22 -0.31 -13.77
N ASP A 286 4.69 0.43 -14.71
CA ASP A 286 3.34 1.01 -14.67
C ASP A 286 2.25 0.09 -15.22
N ASN A 287 2.63 -1.11 -15.71
CA ASN A 287 1.70 -2.08 -16.28
C ASN A 287 1.37 -3.25 -15.32
N SER A 288 2.07 -3.37 -14.20
CA SER A 288 1.88 -4.47 -13.26
C SER A 288 1.21 -4.00 -11.96
N PRO A 289 0.12 -4.65 -11.52
CA PRO A 289 -0.51 -4.34 -10.24
C PRO A 289 0.35 -4.73 -9.01
N ASN A 290 1.39 -5.55 -9.23
CA ASN A 290 2.34 -5.97 -8.19
C ASN A 290 3.65 -5.15 -8.22
N ALA A 291 3.74 -4.14 -9.08
CA ALA A 291 4.92 -3.29 -9.12
C ALA A 291 5.06 -2.47 -7.83
N GLN A 292 6.26 -1.98 -7.62
CA GLN A 292 6.57 -0.96 -6.64
C GLN A 292 6.34 0.41 -7.30
N PHE A 293 7.37 1.08 -7.75
CA PHE A 293 7.20 2.34 -8.48
C PHE A 293 6.51 2.11 -9.84
N GLY A 294 5.57 2.99 -10.15
CA GLY A 294 4.65 2.84 -11.29
C GLY A 294 3.30 2.24 -10.91
N ASN A 295 3.17 1.65 -9.72
CA ASN A 295 1.91 1.12 -9.21
C ASN A 295 1.00 2.25 -8.71
N VAL A 296 0.31 2.88 -9.64
CA VAL A 296 -0.63 3.98 -9.36
C VAL A 296 -1.68 3.58 -8.32
N ARG A 297 -2.17 2.34 -8.39
CA ARG A 297 -3.20 1.84 -7.48
C ARG A 297 -2.78 1.95 -6.01
N ALA A 298 -1.62 1.44 -5.64
CA ALA A 298 -1.17 1.43 -4.24
C ALA A 298 -1.14 2.84 -3.63
N VAL A 299 -0.60 3.82 -4.37
CA VAL A 299 -0.54 5.21 -3.89
C VAL A 299 -1.93 5.85 -3.86
N LYS A 300 -2.79 5.54 -4.83
CA LYS A 300 -4.16 6.07 -4.88
C LYS A 300 -5.08 5.46 -3.82
N GLU A 301 -4.90 4.20 -3.44
CA GLU A 301 -5.59 3.58 -2.29
C GLU A 301 -5.28 4.37 -1.01
N LEU A 302 -3.99 4.58 -0.73
CA LEU A 302 -3.54 5.40 0.41
C LEU A 302 -4.17 6.80 0.38
N ALA A 303 -4.03 7.50 -0.76
CA ALA A 303 -4.50 8.88 -0.90
C ALA A 303 -6.02 8.98 -0.73
N SER A 304 -6.77 8.06 -1.33
CA SER A 304 -8.23 8.03 -1.30
C SER A 304 -8.77 7.70 0.08
N ALA A 305 -8.22 6.68 0.74
CA ALA A 305 -8.60 6.32 2.11
C ALA A 305 -8.36 7.48 3.09
N ALA A 306 -7.20 8.15 2.99
CA ALA A 306 -6.89 9.31 3.80
C ALA A 306 -7.82 10.50 3.53
N ASN A 307 -8.13 10.80 2.25
CA ASN A 307 -9.06 11.86 1.89
C ASN A 307 -10.46 11.59 2.46
N GLN A 308 -10.96 10.37 2.32
CA GLN A 308 -12.28 9.94 2.82
C GLN A 308 -12.34 9.93 4.35
N ALA A 309 -11.24 9.61 5.03
CA ALA A 309 -11.15 9.66 6.48
C ALA A 309 -10.92 11.08 7.04
N GLY A 310 -10.59 12.07 6.20
CA GLY A 310 -10.26 13.44 6.60
C GLY A 310 -8.82 13.61 7.10
N TRP A 311 -7.93 12.67 6.80
CA TRP A 311 -6.52 12.74 7.21
C TRP A 311 -5.67 13.48 6.20
N ASN A 312 -4.91 14.48 6.64
CA ASN A 312 -4.06 15.28 5.76
C ASN A 312 -2.67 14.68 5.52
N ARG A 313 -2.23 13.76 6.39
CA ARG A 313 -0.89 13.17 6.31
C ARG A 313 -0.96 11.77 5.74
N LYS A 314 -0.08 11.49 4.77
CA LYS A 314 0.02 10.22 4.03
C LYS A 314 1.49 9.90 3.86
N LEU A 315 1.92 8.83 4.50
CA LEU A 315 3.32 8.44 4.58
C LEU A 315 3.65 7.39 3.52
N SER A 316 4.84 7.46 2.95
CA SER A 316 5.47 6.35 2.24
C SER A 316 6.77 5.97 2.95
N GLU A 317 6.93 4.71 3.32
CA GLU A 317 8.22 4.09 3.52
C GLU A 317 8.82 3.85 2.15
N THR A 318 10.03 4.37 1.89
CA THR A 318 10.48 4.50 0.50
C THR A 318 11.93 4.08 0.36
N TYR A 319 12.26 3.46 -0.78
CA TYR A 319 13.60 3.09 -1.24
C TYR A 319 14.22 1.86 -0.56
N GLY A 320 13.55 1.17 0.34
CA GLY A 320 14.05 -0.09 0.91
C GLY A 320 14.41 -1.09 -0.19
N GLY A 321 15.60 -1.69 -0.13
CA GLY A 321 16.07 -2.64 -1.15
C GLY A 321 16.42 -2.04 -2.51
N SER A 322 16.50 -0.69 -2.63
CA SER A 322 16.86 -0.03 -3.89
C SER A 322 18.35 -0.20 -4.27
N GLY A 323 19.17 -0.74 -3.37
CA GLY A 323 20.59 -0.99 -3.61
C GLY A 323 21.49 0.20 -3.26
N TRP A 324 22.76 -0.10 -3.13
CA TRP A 324 23.79 0.89 -2.78
C TRP A 324 24.08 1.89 -3.91
N GLU A 325 23.64 1.62 -5.13
CA GLU A 325 23.79 2.46 -6.31
C GLU A 325 22.67 3.48 -6.49
N LEU A 326 21.69 3.56 -5.59
CA LEU A 326 20.59 4.52 -5.67
C LEU A 326 21.09 5.96 -5.78
N THR A 327 20.69 6.66 -6.85
CA THR A 327 21.11 8.04 -7.12
C THR A 327 20.10 9.08 -6.66
N PHE A 328 20.52 10.34 -6.51
CA PHE A 328 19.58 11.45 -6.24
C PHE A 328 18.56 11.65 -7.36
N ALA A 329 18.91 11.33 -8.61
CA ALA A 329 17.97 11.39 -9.74
C ALA A 329 16.86 10.32 -9.58
N ASP A 330 17.22 9.11 -9.16
CA ASP A 330 16.26 8.05 -8.87
C ASP A 330 15.37 8.41 -7.70
N MET A 331 15.96 8.85 -6.59
CA MET A 331 15.21 9.29 -5.41
C MET A 331 14.19 10.38 -5.78
N LYS A 332 14.65 11.39 -6.53
CA LYS A 332 13.77 12.50 -6.94
C LYS A 332 12.66 12.03 -7.87
N LYS A 333 12.97 11.25 -8.90
CA LYS A 333 12.00 10.73 -9.86
C LYS A 333 10.89 9.94 -9.15
N ASN A 334 11.28 8.98 -8.33
CA ASN A 334 10.35 8.08 -7.66
C ASN A 334 9.55 8.81 -6.58
N GLY A 335 10.22 9.59 -5.73
CA GLY A 335 9.54 10.35 -4.70
C GLY A 335 8.62 11.45 -5.24
N ASP A 336 9.03 12.19 -6.27
CA ASP A 336 8.16 13.19 -6.92
C ASP A 336 6.90 12.54 -7.50
N TRP A 337 7.00 11.34 -8.05
CA TRP A 337 5.84 10.58 -8.53
C TRP A 337 4.89 10.21 -7.39
N GLU A 338 5.40 9.73 -6.26
CA GLU A 338 4.56 9.45 -5.09
C GLU A 338 3.85 10.72 -4.58
N TYR A 339 4.58 11.85 -4.51
CA TYR A 339 4.00 13.14 -4.10
C TYR A 339 2.96 13.65 -5.10
N ALA A 340 3.15 13.40 -6.38
CA ALA A 340 2.17 13.75 -7.40
C ALA A 340 0.90 12.90 -7.31
N LEU A 341 0.95 11.70 -6.76
CA LEU A 341 -0.20 10.82 -6.53
C LEU A 341 -0.88 11.02 -5.16
N GLY A 342 -0.24 11.73 -4.24
CA GLY A 342 -0.90 12.08 -2.97
C GLY A 342 -0.11 11.86 -1.69
N VAL A 343 1.04 11.18 -1.71
CA VAL A 343 1.97 11.13 -0.57
C VAL A 343 2.42 12.53 -0.19
N ASN A 344 2.63 12.78 1.09
CA ASN A 344 3.16 14.05 1.59
C ASN A 344 4.04 13.92 2.83
N ILE A 345 4.42 12.73 3.19
CA ILE A 345 5.50 12.42 4.15
C ILE A 345 6.29 11.25 3.59
N MET A 346 7.61 11.36 3.63
CA MET A 346 8.53 10.31 3.20
C MET A 346 9.35 9.84 4.39
N ASN A 347 9.38 8.53 4.59
CA ASN A 347 10.23 7.81 5.52
C ASN A 347 11.18 6.92 4.72
N GLN A 348 12.39 7.40 4.51
CA GLN A 348 13.39 6.62 3.75
C GLN A 348 13.82 5.40 4.58
N HIS A 349 13.73 4.24 4.01
CA HIS A 349 14.22 2.98 4.57
C HIS A 349 15.69 2.82 4.21
N LEU A 350 16.59 2.75 5.19
CA LEU A 350 16.55 3.21 6.58
C LEU A 350 17.96 3.76 6.95
N THR A 351 18.17 4.11 8.19
CA THR A 351 19.49 4.56 8.69
C THR A 351 20.09 3.45 9.56
N TYR A 352 21.23 2.90 9.15
CA TYR A 352 21.93 1.88 9.92
C TYR A 352 22.78 2.49 11.03
N PHE A 353 22.63 1.97 12.24
CA PHE A 353 23.56 2.33 13.31
C PHE A 353 24.98 1.82 13.03
N SER A 354 25.12 0.69 12.37
CA SER A 354 26.37 0.03 12.06
C SER A 354 26.22 -0.83 10.81
N MET A 355 27.25 -0.88 9.99
CA MET A 355 27.35 -1.74 8.80
C MET A 355 27.85 -3.16 9.12
N ALA A 356 27.92 -3.54 10.40
CA ALA A 356 28.39 -4.86 10.80
C ALA A 356 27.33 -5.95 10.54
N GLY A 357 27.79 -7.12 10.11
CA GLY A 357 26.97 -8.32 9.96
C GLY A 357 25.88 -8.17 8.91
N ALA A 358 24.70 -8.68 9.24
CA ALA A 358 23.51 -8.68 8.35
C ALA A 358 22.94 -7.30 8.07
N ARG A 359 23.25 -6.28 8.89
CA ARG A 359 22.69 -4.93 8.74
C ARG A 359 22.94 -4.33 7.36
N LYS A 360 24.12 -4.52 6.79
CA LYS A 360 24.46 -4.01 5.46
C LYS A 360 23.67 -4.63 4.30
N TYR A 361 22.90 -5.68 4.56
CA TYR A 361 22.03 -6.36 3.60
C TYR A 361 20.54 -6.18 3.90
N ASP A 362 20.22 -5.42 4.96
CA ASP A 362 18.86 -5.22 5.40
C ASP A 362 18.18 -4.13 4.57
N TYR A 363 17.88 -4.46 3.33
CA TYR A 363 17.22 -3.58 2.35
C TYR A 363 17.96 -2.25 2.14
N PRO A 364 19.24 -2.26 1.66
CA PRO A 364 20.01 -1.04 1.39
C PRO A 364 19.34 -0.12 0.36
N PRO A 365 19.71 1.18 0.27
CA PRO A 365 20.87 1.81 0.90
C PRO A 365 20.61 2.29 2.33
N THR A 366 21.65 2.82 3.00
CA THR A 366 21.49 3.58 4.23
C THR A 366 21.38 5.08 3.94
N PHE A 367 20.63 5.83 4.76
CA PHE A 367 20.45 7.29 4.60
C PHE A 367 21.21 8.03 5.70
N ASP A 368 22.52 7.77 5.79
CA ASP A 368 23.41 8.34 6.81
C ASP A 368 24.85 8.51 6.30
N TYR A 369 25.77 8.77 7.22
CA TYR A 369 27.18 9.06 6.93
C TYR A 369 27.98 7.90 6.33
N HIS A 370 27.43 6.70 6.23
CA HIS A 370 28.08 5.57 5.55
C HIS A 370 27.99 5.68 4.02
N GLU A 371 27.11 6.55 3.52
CA GLU A 371 26.95 6.79 2.10
C GLU A 371 27.89 7.90 1.60
N PRO A 372 28.53 7.72 0.43
CA PRO A 372 29.44 8.72 -0.12
C PRO A 372 28.77 10.06 -0.45
N TRP A 373 27.47 10.06 -0.71
CA TRP A 373 26.70 11.26 -1.04
C TRP A 373 26.09 11.97 0.19
N TRP A 374 26.33 11.51 1.41
CA TRP A 374 25.69 12.02 2.64
C TRP A 374 25.82 13.54 2.81
N ASN A 375 26.99 14.11 2.55
CA ASN A 375 27.20 15.54 2.66
C ASN A 375 26.30 16.38 1.76
N ASN A 376 25.82 15.80 0.65
CA ASN A 376 24.91 16.41 -0.32
C ASN A 376 23.45 15.99 -0.15
N TYR A 377 23.16 15.02 0.71
CA TYR A 377 21.79 14.50 0.92
C TYR A 377 20.80 15.58 1.34
N LYS A 378 21.30 16.63 2.01
CA LYS A 378 20.47 17.78 2.40
C LYS A 378 19.69 18.39 1.23
N TYR A 379 20.22 18.41 0.02
CA TYR A 379 19.54 19.02 -1.13
C TYR A 379 18.26 18.28 -1.49
N ILE A 380 18.32 16.96 -1.58
CA ILE A 380 17.14 16.16 -1.90
C ILE A 380 16.16 16.10 -0.71
N ASN A 381 16.69 16.03 0.51
CA ASN A 381 15.85 16.00 1.70
C ASN A 381 15.12 17.34 1.94
N ASP A 382 15.75 18.48 1.68
CA ASP A 382 15.09 19.80 1.75
C ASP A 382 14.01 19.95 0.67
N HIS A 383 14.21 19.38 -0.52
CA HIS A 383 13.21 19.32 -1.57
C HIS A 383 11.93 18.61 -1.06
N PHE A 384 12.06 17.39 -0.54
CA PHE A 384 10.92 16.65 0.00
C PHE A 384 10.31 17.29 1.25
N ALA A 385 11.12 17.93 2.11
CA ALA A 385 10.60 18.65 3.27
C ALA A 385 9.70 19.83 2.84
N ARG A 386 10.07 20.57 1.79
CA ARG A 386 9.24 21.67 1.26
C ARG A 386 7.99 21.15 0.58
N LEU A 387 8.09 20.06 -0.19
CA LEU A 387 6.91 19.39 -0.76
C LEU A 387 5.97 18.87 0.34
N SER A 388 6.51 18.22 1.37
CA SER A 388 5.73 17.73 2.52
C SER A 388 4.96 18.86 3.20
N PHE A 389 5.61 20.00 3.40
CA PHE A 389 4.98 21.18 3.98
C PHE A 389 3.85 21.70 3.09
N ALA A 390 4.16 21.97 1.82
CA ALA A 390 3.21 22.55 0.86
C ALA A 390 2.01 21.63 0.61
N LEU A 391 2.25 20.36 0.29
CA LEU A 391 1.21 19.40 -0.08
C LEU A 391 0.43 18.82 1.13
N SER A 392 0.78 19.23 2.35
CA SER A 392 -0.04 18.98 3.54
C SER A 392 -0.99 20.12 3.87
N ALA A 393 -0.85 21.27 3.19
CA ALA A 393 -1.77 22.40 3.35
C ALA A 393 -3.08 22.17 2.57
N GLY A 394 -4.17 22.80 3.03
CA GLY A 394 -5.47 22.72 2.35
C GLY A 394 -5.98 21.27 2.24
N ARG A 395 -6.75 21.00 1.18
CA ARG A 395 -7.31 19.67 0.91
C ARG A 395 -7.36 19.36 -0.58
N GLN A 396 -7.27 18.08 -0.91
CA GLN A 396 -7.54 17.59 -2.25
C GLN A 396 -9.05 17.47 -2.43
N ILE A 397 -9.56 17.89 -3.59
CA ILE A 397 -10.98 17.77 -3.93
C ILE A 397 -11.09 16.96 -5.21
N ASN A 398 -11.63 15.75 -5.07
CA ASN A 398 -11.93 14.87 -6.19
C ASN A 398 -13.47 14.75 -6.33
N ASN A 399 -13.97 14.88 -7.54
CA ASN A 399 -15.41 14.81 -7.82
C ASN A 399 -15.86 13.46 -8.39
N ILE A 400 -14.90 12.56 -8.64
CA ILE A 400 -15.09 11.24 -9.23
C ILE A 400 -14.67 10.17 -8.22
N LEU A 401 -15.54 9.19 -8.02
CA LEU A 401 -15.25 7.97 -7.24
C LEU A 401 -15.17 6.78 -8.19
N ILE A 402 -14.07 6.07 -8.22
CA ILE A 402 -13.90 4.85 -9.01
C ILE A 402 -13.94 3.68 -8.04
N LEU A 403 -14.92 2.79 -8.17
CA LEU A 403 -15.01 1.62 -7.30
C LEU A 403 -13.86 0.66 -7.60
N GLU A 404 -13.29 0.06 -6.54
CA GLU A 404 -12.32 -1.00 -6.70
C GLU A 404 -13.01 -2.35 -6.95
N PRO A 405 -12.48 -3.20 -7.85
CA PRO A 405 -13.10 -4.48 -8.15
C PRO A 405 -12.75 -5.58 -7.13
N ASN A 406 -12.41 -5.23 -5.87
CA ASN A 406 -11.96 -6.17 -4.84
C ASN A 406 -12.97 -7.31 -4.61
N SER A 407 -14.25 -6.96 -4.42
CA SER A 407 -15.31 -7.96 -4.22
C SER A 407 -15.52 -8.86 -5.43
N THR A 408 -15.19 -8.41 -6.64
CA THR A 408 -15.16 -9.25 -7.84
C THR A 408 -13.94 -10.18 -7.84
N ILE A 409 -12.76 -9.69 -7.48
CA ILE A 409 -11.53 -10.49 -7.38
C ILE A 409 -11.73 -11.66 -6.41
N TRP A 410 -12.36 -11.43 -5.26
CA TRP A 410 -12.65 -12.47 -4.26
C TRP A 410 -13.44 -13.66 -4.81
N LEU A 411 -14.29 -13.46 -5.84
CA LEU A 411 -15.07 -14.54 -6.44
C LEU A 411 -14.21 -15.59 -7.15
N TYR A 412 -13.04 -15.16 -7.62
CA TYR A 412 -12.12 -15.95 -8.43
C TYR A 412 -10.87 -16.39 -7.66
N ASP A 413 -10.68 -15.86 -6.45
CA ASP A 413 -9.59 -16.29 -5.57
C ASP A 413 -9.82 -17.74 -5.12
N SER A 414 -8.86 -18.62 -5.43
CA SER A 414 -8.93 -20.05 -5.18
C SER A 414 -7.60 -20.57 -4.68
N TYR A 415 -7.62 -21.32 -3.60
CA TYR A 415 -6.42 -21.89 -2.98
C TYR A 415 -5.83 -23.10 -3.72
N ALA A 416 -6.49 -23.62 -4.75
CA ALA A 416 -6.03 -24.78 -5.50
C ALA A 416 -5.32 -24.45 -6.83
N GLU A 417 -5.66 -23.31 -7.41
CA GLU A 417 -5.17 -22.93 -8.75
C GLU A 417 -4.91 -21.42 -8.81
N ASP A 418 -3.78 -21.02 -9.41
CA ASP A 418 -3.57 -19.63 -9.78
C ASP A 418 -4.65 -19.22 -10.77
N SER A 419 -5.44 -18.24 -10.38
CA SER A 419 -6.53 -17.77 -11.24
C SER A 419 -6.03 -16.73 -12.23
N ASP A 420 -5.87 -17.13 -13.50
CA ASP A 420 -5.61 -16.18 -14.60
C ASP A 420 -6.63 -15.04 -14.61
N THR A 421 -7.86 -15.30 -14.15
CA THR A 421 -8.92 -14.28 -14.06
C THR A 421 -8.59 -13.19 -13.04
N VAL A 422 -8.08 -13.54 -11.86
CA VAL A 422 -7.65 -12.59 -10.82
C VAL A 422 -6.57 -11.65 -11.39
N LYS A 423 -5.57 -12.23 -12.04
CA LYS A 423 -4.50 -11.46 -12.69
C LYS A 423 -5.03 -10.51 -13.76
N VAL A 424 -5.90 -11.01 -14.66
CA VAL A 424 -6.49 -10.19 -15.74
C VAL A 424 -7.34 -9.04 -15.21
N ILE A 425 -8.13 -9.26 -14.14
CA ILE A 425 -8.89 -8.19 -13.49
C ILE A 425 -7.93 -7.14 -12.90
N GLY A 426 -6.88 -7.59 -12.21
CA GLY A 426 -5.88 -6.71 -11.62
C GLY A 426 -5.16 -5.84 -12.66
N GLU A 427 -4.64 -6.45 -13.73
CA GLU A 427 -4.00 -5.73 -14.84
C GLU A 427 -4.95 -4.76 -15.53
N SER A 428 -6.21 -5.18 -15.75
CA SER A 428 -7.24 -4.32 -16.36
C SER A 428 -7.52 -3.08 -15.51
N PHE A 429 -7.65 -3.24 -14.19
CA PHE A 429 -7.89 -2.14 -13.29
C PHE A 429 -6.68 -1.20 -13.18
N GLN A 430 -5.47 -1.76 -13.01
CA GLN A 430 -4.23 -0.97 -12.99
C GLN A 430 -4.08 -0.12 -14.25
N ASN A 431 -4.26 -0.71 -15.44
CA ASN A 431 -4.19 0.00 -16.70
C ASN A 431 -5.26 1.09 -16.83
N PHE A 432 -6.47 0.81 -16.34
CA PHE A 432 -7.59 1.76 -16.39
C PHE A 432 -7.28 3.01 -15.57
N ILE A 433 -6.85 2.87 -14.31
CA ILE A 433 -6.55 4.02 -13.45
C ILE A 433 -5.25 4.73 -13.83
N THR A 434 -4.21 4.00 -14.27
CA THR A 434 -2.98 4.59 -14.80
C THR A 434 -3.29 5.49 -16.00
N ARG A 435 -4.17 5.05 -16.92
CA ARG A 435 -4.59 5.86 -18.06
C ARG A 435 -5.29 7.16 -17.64
N LEU A 436 -6.09 7.13 -16.60
CA LEU A 436 -6.74 8.34 -16.05
C LEU A 436 -5.72 9.29 -15.42
N GLU A 437 -4.76 8.76 -14.65
CA GLU A 437 -3.71 9.59 -14.02
C GLU A 437 -2.84 10.32 -15.04
N ILE A 438 -2.31 9.61 -16.04
CA ILE A 438 -1.43 10.22 -17.06
C ILE A 438 -2.17 11.19 -18.00
N THR A 439 -3.50 11.25 -17.89
CA THR A 439 -4.37 12.23 -18.57
C THR A 439 -4.93 13.28 -17.61
N GLN A 440 -4.37 13.39 -16.43
CA GLN A 440 -4.67 14.39 -15.38
C GLN A 440 -6.13 14.39 -14.90
N VAL A 441 -6.76 13.23 -14.86
CA VAL A 441 -8.08 13.07 -14.24
C VAL A 441 -7.93 13.02 -12.72
N GLU A 442 -8.72 13.82 -12.01
CA GLU A 442 -8.75 13.85 -10.54
C GLU A 442 -9.87 12.95 -10.03
N TYR A 443 -9.51 11.90 -9.28
CA TYR A 443 -10.44 10.93 -8.71
C TYR A 443 -9.93 10.35 -7.38
N ASP A 444 -10.84 9.81 -6.59
CA ASP A 444 -10.54 8.88 -5.50
C ASP A 444 -10.98 7.46 -5.86
N LEU A 445 -10.30 6.47 -5.32
CA LEU A 445 -10.75 5.08 -5.33
C LEU A 445 -11.82 4.86 -4.24
N GLY A 446 -12.68 3.87 -4.44
CA GLY A 446 -13.76 3.53 -3.53
C GLY A 446 -13.71 2.07 -3.09
N SER A 447 -13.35 1.83 -1.83
CA SER A 447 -13.52 0.55 -1.18
C SER A 447 -14.98 0.36 -0.76
N GLU A 448 -15.59 -0.75 -1.12
CA GLU A 448 -16.96 -1.07 -0.72
C GLU A 448 -17.10 -1.22 0.81
N ASN A 449 -16.05 -1.58 1.51
CA ASN A 449 -16.02 -1.65 2.98
C ASN A 449 -16.05 -0.26 3.63
N ILE A 450 -15.34 0.71 3.08
CA ILE A 450 -15.42 2.12 3.54
C ILE A 450 -16.80 2.68 3.23
N ILE A 451 -17.34 2.40 2.04
CA ILE A 451 -18.67 2.83 1.61
C ILE A 451 -19.74 2.26 2.53
N LYS A 452 -19.67 0.97 2.90
CA LYS A 452 -20.57 0.34 3.87
C LYS A 452 -20.61 1.08 5.20
N ASP A 453 -19.46 1.48 5.72
CA ASP A 453 -19.35 2.05 7.07
C ASP A 453 -19.54 3.57 7.09
N ARG A 454 -19.18 4.29 6.01
CA ARG A 454 -19.14 5.76 5.94
C ARG A 454 -19.86 6.35 4.73
N GLY A 455 -20.56 5.53 3.95
CA GLY A 455 -21.25 5.96 2.74
C GLY A 455 -22.63 6.56 2.99
N SER A 456 -22.98 7.58 2.22
CA SER A 456 -24.33 8.13 2.17
C SER A 456 -24.62 8.77 0.79
N VAL A 457 -25.87 9.14 0.55
CA VAL A 457 -26.26 9.94 -0.61
C VAL A 457 -26.94 11.21 -0.15
N GLU A 458 -26.33 12.37 -0.39
CA GLU A 458 -26.76 13.68 0.06
C GLU A 458 -26.81 14.68 -1.09
N LYS A 459 -27.94 15.37 -1.27
CA LYS A 459 -28.11 16.43 -2.29
C LYS A 459 -27.68 15.99 -3.69
N GLY A 460 -27.94 14.72 -4.06
CA GLY A 460 -27.59 14.16 -5.36
C GLY A 460 -26.10 13.82 -5.54
N LYS A 461 -25.30 13.83 -4.46
CA LYS A 461 -23.91 13.40 -4.45
C LYS A 461 -23.76 12.10 -3.69
N PHE A 462 -22.80 11.29 -4.11
CA PHE A 462 -22.35 10.12 -3.41
C PHE A 462 -21.29 10.57 -2.39
N VAL A 463 -21.54 10.34 -1.10
CA VAL A 463 -20.66 10.79 -0.01
C VAL A 463 -19.97 9.59 0.58
N VAL A 464 -18.66 9.69 0.83
CA VAL A 464 -17.88 8.70 1.58
C VAL A 464 -17.04 9.46 2.59
N GLY A 465 -17.36 9.35 3.88
CA GLY A 465 -16.71 10.10 4.94
C GLY A 465 -16.74 11.61 4.68
N GLU A 466 -15.56 12.23 4.61
CA GLU A 466 -15.41 13.69 4.38
C GLU A 466 -15.48 14.09 2.88
N CYS A 467 -15.56 13.11 1.97
CA CYS A 467 -15.56 13.36 0.52
C CYS A 467 -16.96 13.24 -0.08
N SER A 468 -17.21 14.03 -1.14
CA SER A 468 -18.48 13.99 -1.85
C SER A 468 -18.29 14.03 -3.37
N TYR A 469 -18.85 13.05 -4.07
CA TYR A 469 -18.63 12.78 -5.46
C TYR A 469 -19.89 13.06 -6.31
N SER A 470 -19.71 13.73 -7.44
CA SER A 470 -20.79 13.94 -8.41
C SER A 470 -20.88 12.81 -9.44
N THR A 471 -19.82 12.02 -9.56
CA THR A 471 -19.70 10.91 -10.50
C THR A 471 -19.19 9.68 -9.79
N VAL A 472 -19.84 8.55 -10.04
CA VAL A 472 -19.35 7.22 -9.63
C VAL A 472 -19.05 6.42 -10.88
N VAL A 473 -17.94 5.66 -10.86
CA VAL A 473 -17.46 4.87 -11.99
C VAL A 473 -17.36 3.40 -11.59
N LEU A 474 -18.01 2.54 -12.38
CA LEU A 474 -17.81 1.09 -12.33
C LEU A 474 -16.72 0.74 -13.35
N PRO A 475 -15.55 0.23 -12.92
CA PRO A 475 -14.43 -0.06 -13.80
C PRO A 475 -14.71 -1.25 -14.72
N PRO A 476 -13.85 -1.53 -15.70
CA PRO A 476 -13.92 -2.75 -16.49
C PRO A 476 -13.87 -4.01 -15.62
N MET A 477 -14.54 -5.07 -16.05
CA MET A 477 -14.56 -6.41 -15.44
C MET A 477 -15.17 -6.48 -14.03
N MET A 478 -15.83 -5.46 -13.53
CA MET A 478 -16.55 -5.51 -12.26
C MET A 478 -17.82 -6.36 -12.42
N GLU A 479 -17.85 -7.57 -11.85
CA GLU A 479 -18.96 -8.53 -11.94
C GLU A 479 -19.85 -8.49 -10.69
N ASN A 480 -19.26 -8.20 -9.54
CA ASN A 480 -19.92 -8.15 -8.24
C ASN A 480 -19.96 -6.73 -7.68
N ILE A 481 -20.94 -6.49 -6.85
CA ILE A 481 -21.06 -5.31 -6.00
C ILE A 481 -21.62 -5.73 -4.64
N ASP A 482 -21.14 -5.14 -3.57
CA ASP A 482 -21.66 -5.42 -2.23
C ASP A 482 -23.03 -4.76 -2.01
N LEU A 483 -23.89 -5.41 -1.21
CA LEU A 483 -25.28 -5.01 -1.01
C LEU A 483 -25.43 -3.54 -0.59
N GLU A 484 -24.60 -3.04 0.33
CA GLU A 484 -24.74 -1.66 0.81
C GLU A 484 -24.30 -0.64 -0.27
N THR A 485 -23.26 -0.95 -1.03
CA THR A 485 -22.85 -0.14 -2.19
C THR A 485 -23.95 -0.11 -3.26
N TYR A 486 -24.54 -1.26 -3.57
CA TYR A 486 -25.67 -1.34 -4.52
C TYR A 486 -26.82 -0.44 -4.08
N LYS A 487 -27.27 -0.52 -2.82
CA LYS A 487 -28.36 0.32 -2.28
C LYS A 487 -28.05 1.81 -2.39
N LEU A 488 -26.81 2.20 -2.12
CA LEU A 488 -26.38 3.59 -2.23
C LEU A 488 -26.31 4.05 -3.69
N LEU A 489 -25.83 3.20 -4.61
CA LEU A 489 -25.82 3.51 -6.05
C LEU A 489 -27.24 3.67 -6.61
N GLU A 490 -28.17 2.79 -6.22
CA GLU A 490 -29.57 2.93 -6.63
C GLU A 490 -30.13 4.29 -6.19
N LYS A 491 -29.95 4.64 -4.91
CA LYS A 491 -30.36 5.92 -4.36
C LYS A 491 -29.69 7.09 -5.08
N PHE A 492 -28.39 6.98 -5.40
CA PHE A 492 -27.61 8.02 -6.07
C PHE A 492 -28.13 8.30 -7.48
N VAL A 493 -28.33 7.25 -8.30
CA VAL A 493 -28.82 7.37 -9.69
C VAL A 493 -30.27 7.89 -9.72
N VAL A 494 -31.13 7.40 -8.81
CA VAL A 494 -32.52 7.89 -8.71
C VAL A 494 -32.55 9.38 -8.40
N ASN A 495 -31.64 9.88 -7.56
CA ASN A 495 -31.53 11.31 -7.22
C ASN A 495 -30.74 12.14 -8.25
N GLY A 496 -30.44 11.61 -9.43
CA GLY A 496 -29.82 12.33 -10.53
C GLY A 496 -28.29 12.35 -10.48
N GLY A 497 -27.69 11.46 -9.70
CA GLY A 497 -26.23 11.25 -9.69
C GLY A 497 -25.73 10.65 -11.01
N ASN A 498 -24.49 10.99 -11.38
CA ASN A 498 -23.86 10.56 -12.63
C ASN A 498 -23.14 9.21 -12.44
N LEU A 499 -23.69 8.13 -13.00
CA LEU A 499 -23.07 6.80 -12.97
C LEU A 499 -22.52 6.47 -14.36
N ILE A 500 -21.21 6.21 -14.42
CA ILE A 500 -20.50 5.78 -15.63
C ILE A 500 -20.06 4.34 -15.40
N ALA A 501 -20.37 3.45 -16.33
CA ALA A 501 -20.07 2.03 -16.21
C ALA A 501 -19.27 1.54 -17.42
N PHE A 502 -18.15 0.88 -17.16
CA PHE A 502 -17.38 0.12 -18.14
C PHE A 502 -17.69 -1.38 -18.08
N SER A 503 -18.34 -1.80 -17.02
CA SER A 503 -19.00 -3.10 -16.86
C SER A 503 -20.27 -2.94 -16.03
N LEU A 504 -21.21 -3.83 -16.20
CA LEU A 504 -22.45 -3.85 -15.39
C LEU A 504 -22.41 -5.11 -14.52
N PRO A 505 -22.33 -4.96 -13.19
CA PRO A 505 -22.31 -6.11 -12.29
C PRO A 505 -23.62 -6.89 -12.38
N SER A 506 -23.54 -8.21 -12.18
CA SER A 506 -24.68 -9.12 -12.21
C SER A 506 -24.92 -9.81 -10.87
N LEU A 507 -23.93 -9.68 -9.97
CA LEU A 507 -23.92 -10.32 -8.65
C LEU A 507 -23.98 -9.27 -7.54
N VAL A 508 -24.62 -9.63 -6.43
CA VAL A 508 -24.55 -8.92 -5.16
C VAL A 508 -24.08 -9.91 -4.11
N ASP A 509 -23.04 -9.58 -3.37
CA ASP A 509 -22.40 -10.44 -2.37
C ASP A 509 -22.09 -11.85 -2.94
N GLY A 510 -21.63 -11.91 -4.18
CA GLY A 510 -21.26 -13.13 -4.88
C GLY A 510 -22.44 -13.96 -5.43
N ALA A 511 -23.67 -13.50 -5.30
CA ALA A 511 -24.87 -14.21 -5.75
C ALA A 511 -25.65 -13.41 -6.82
N PRO A 512 -26.31 -14.09 -7.80
CA PRO A 512 -27.18 -13.42 -8.76
C PRO A 512 -28.29 -12.61 -8.08
N SER A 513 -28.48 -11.36 -8.51
CA SER A 513 -29.46 -10.44 -7.90
C SER A 513 -30.49 -9.97 -8.91
N GLU A 514 -31.72 -10.36 -8.68
CA GLU A 514 -32.89 -9.87 -9.45
C GLU A 514 -33.05 -8.35 -9.27
N GLY A 515 -32.94 -7.85 -8.02
CA GLY A 515 -33.10 -6.43 -7.71
C GLY A 515 -32.06 -5.57 -8.44
N LEU A 516 -30.79 -6.01 -8.50
CA LEU A 516 -29.76 -5.33 -9.26
C LEU A 516 -30.08 -5.30 -10.76
N ARG A 517 -30.52 -6.42 -11.31
CA ARG A 517 -30.91 -6.52 -12.72
C ARG A 517 -32.08 -5.59 -13.06
N GLU A 518 -33.10 -5.55 -12.22
CA GLU A 518 -34.25 -4.64 -12.38
C GLU A 518 -33.84 -3.18 -12.30
N PHE A 519 -32.96 -2.82 -11.33
CA PHE A 519 -32.41 -1.48 -11.21
C PHE A 519 -31.66 -1.05 -12.48
N LEU A 520 -30.71 -1.85 -12.94
CA LEU A 520 -29.92 -1.56 -14.14
C LEU A 520 -30.80 -1.41 -15.39
N THR A 521 -31.84 -2.25 -15.50
CA THR A 521 -32.79 -2.18 -16.61
C THR A 521 -33.65 -0.92 -16.55
N LYS A 522 -34.20 -0.61 -15.36
CA LYS A 522 -35.11 0.53 -15.15
C LYS A 522 -34.41 1.88 -15.28
N GLN A 523 -33.12 1.96 -14.94
CA GLN A 523 -32.35 3.20 -14.98
C GLN A 523 -31.35 3.23 -16.15
N ALA A 524 -31.51 2.37 -17.16
CA ALA A 524 -30.58 2.25 -18.28
C ALA A 524 -30.36 3.56 -19.04
N ASP A 525 -31.37 4.43 -19.11
CA ASP A 525 -31.31 5.77 -19.73
C ASP A 525 -30.53 6.80 -18.91
N LYS A 526 -30.27 6.52 -17.62
CA LYS A 526 -29.49 7.39 -16.71
C LYS A 526 -28.08 6.89 -16.47
N ILE A 527 -27.78 5.66 -16.85
CA ILE A 527 -26.46 5.05 -16.70
C ILE A 527 -25.68 5.25 -18.00
N ILE A 528 -24.55 5.91 -17.92
CA ILE A 528 -23.67 6.09 -19.08
C ILE A 528 -22.82 4.82 -19.20
N PHE A 529 -23.04 4.07 -20.28
CA PHE A 529 -22.23 2.88 -20.56
C PHE A 529 -21.20 3.17 -21.64
N GLU A 530 -19.93 2.87 -21.32
CA GLU A 530 -18.79 2.99 -22.23
C GLU A 530 -18.05 1.64 -22.28
N SER A 531 -17.79 1.13 -23.48
CA SER A 531 -17.15 -0.16 -23.64
C SER A 531 -15.64 -0.13 -23.39
N THR A 532 -15.02 1.03 -23.57
CA THR A 532 -13.55 1.17 -23.52
C THR A 532 -13.16 2.60 -23.15
N LEU A 533 -12.10 2.77 -22.37
CA LEU A 533 -11.55 4.07 -21.99
C LEU A 533 -10.69 4.62 -23.14
N THR A 534 -11.30 5.43 -24.01
CA THR A 534 -10.62 6.14 -25.11
C THR A 534 -10.39 7.60 -24.76
N ASP A 535 -9.53 8.30 -25.49
CA ASP A 535 -9.34 9.75 -25.32
C ASP A 535 -10.64 10.53 -25.52
N GLN A 536 -11.53 10.06 -26.39
CA GLN A 536 -12.85 10.68 -26.60
C GLN A 536 -13.73 10.51 -25.35
N VAL A 537 -13.71 9.35 -24.72
CA VAL A 537 -14.44 9.07 -23.47
C VAL A 537 -13.88 9.89 -22.32
N ILE A 538 -12.55 9.97 -22.19
CA ILE A 538 -11.88 10.81 -21.19
C ILE A 538 -12.28 12.28 -21.37
N ASN A 539 -12.17 12.83 -22.57
CA ASN A 539 -12.51 14.21 -22.85
C ASN A 539 -14.00 14.52 -22.63
N ARG A 540 -14.90 13.55 -22.85
CA ARG A 540 -16.34 13.73 -22.68
C ARG A 540 -16.77 13.69 -21.22
N HIS A 541 -16.22 12.79 -20.42
CA HIS A 541 -16.75 12.44 -19.10
C HIS A 541 -15.84 12.77 -17.93
N PHE A 542 -14.52 12.83 -18.16
CA PHE A 542 -13.54 12.89 -17.06
C PHE A 542 -12.70 14.15 -17.06
N ARG A 543 -12.73 14.95 -18.14
CA ARG A 543 -11.89 16.13 -18.24
C ARG A 543 -12.13 17.10 -17.10
N ASN A 544 -11.07 17.46 -16.39
CA ASN A 544 -11.11 18.49 -15.38
C ASN A 544 -11.27 19.87 -16.04
N LYS A 545 -12.15 20.70 -15.48
CA LYS A 545 -12.37 22.07 -15.97
C LYS A 545 -11.40 23.06 -15.34
N ASP A 546 -10.82 22.74 -14.20
CA ASP A 546 -9.97 23.66 -13.45
C ASP A 546 -8.49 23.52 -13.78
N ILE A 547 -8.07 22.38 -14.31
CA ILE A 547 -6.69 22.09 -14.72
C ILE A 547 -6.67 21.23 -15.98
N ASP A 548 -5.78 21.55 -16.88
CA ASP A 548 -5.51 20.78 -18.11
C ASP A 548 -4.04 20.93 -18.48
N PHE A 549 -3.46 19.92 -19.06
CA PHE A 549 -2.09 19.94 -19.51
C PHE A 549 -1.97 19.42 -20.94
N THR A 550 -1.31 20.21 -21.78
CA THR A 550 -0.96 19.80 -23.14
C THR A 550 0.55 19.79 -23.29
N GLY A 551 1.14 18.62 -23.43
CA GLY A 551 2.59 18.49 -23.57
C GLY A 551 3.00 17.27 -24.39
N LEU A 552 4.24 17.30 -24.90
CA LEU A 552 4.83 16.24 -25.70
C LEU A 552 6.24 15.91 -25.21
N PRO A 553 6.61 14.61 -25.11
CA PRO A 553 5.71 13.44 -25.28
C PRO A 553 4.68 13.34 -24.16
N ALA A 554 3.53 12.75 -24.46
CA ALA A 554 2.49 12.50 -23.46
C ALA A 554 2.79 11.22 -22.68
N GLY A 555 2.23 11.10 -21.47
CA GLY A 555 2.17 9.82 -20.71
C GLY A 555 3.12 9.69 -19.54
N SER A 556 3.92 10.72 -19.21
CA SER A 556 4.84 10.68 -18.08
C SER A 556 4.60 11.75 -17.01
N LEU A 557 3.57 12.58 -17.18
CA LEU A 557 3.23 13.63 -16.22
C LEU A 557 2.14 13.17 -15.25
N TYR A 558 2.42 13.37 -13.97
CA TYR A 558 1.51 13.17 -12.85
C TYR A 558 1.34 14.46 -12.09
N HIS A 559 0.19 14.68 -11.44
CA HIS A 559 -0.04 15.92 -10.73
C HIS A 559 -0.80 15.73 -9.41
N HIS A 560 -0.57 16.66 -8.48
CA HIS A 560 -1.28 16.75 -7.21
C HIS A 560 -1.74 18.20 -7.01
N ARG A 561 -3.02 18.39 -6.79
CA ARG A 561 -3.62 19.70 -6.57
C ARG A 561 -4.21 19.81 -5.17
N ARG A 562 -3.87 20.89 -4.47
CA ARG A 562 -4.40 21.22 -3.14
C ARG A 562 -5.15 22.52 -3.17
N ILE A 563 -6.39 22.56 -2.70
CA ILE A 563 -7.21 23.76 -2.61
C ILE A 563 -6.98 24.41 -1.27
N LEU A 564 -6.64 25.70 -1.29
CA LEU A 564 -6.43 26.59 -0.15
C LEU A 564 -7.57 27.62 -0.08
N GLU A 565 -7.57 28.46 0.97
CA GLU A 565 -8.58 29.53 1.14
C GLU A 565 -8.46 30.64 0.10
N ASP A 566 -7.23 30.90 -0.40
CA ASP A 566 -6.89 32.03 -1.27
C ASP A 566 -6.39 31.59 -2.67
N GLY A 567 -6.49 30.27 -2.96
CA GLY A 567 -6.03 29.72 -4.25
C GLY A 567 -5.81 28.23 -4.20
N GLN A 568 -4.83 27.77 -4.95
CA GLN A 568 -4.49 26.36 -5.05
C GLN A 568 -2.98 26.15 -5.25
N LEU A 569 -2.48 25.05 -4.71
CA LEU A 569 -1.16 24.52 -5.04
C LEU A 569 -1.31 23.46 -6.14
N VAL A 570 -0.43 23.52 -7.13
CA VAL A 570 -0.33 22.51 -8.19
C VAL A 570 1.09 22.01 -8.24
N PHE A 571 1.27 20.74 -7.99
CA PHE A 571 2.53 20.03 -8.14
C PHE A 571 2.44 19.09 -9.35
N ILE A 572 3.43 19.13 -10.24
CA ILE A 572 3.51 18.28 -11.44
C ILE A 572 4.90 17.68 -11.48
N ALA A 573 4.96 16.37 -11.76
CA ALA A 573 6.21 15.61 -11.89
C ALA A 573 6.27 14.86 -13.22
N ASN A 574 7.43 14.92 -13.88
CA ASN A 574 7.77 14.09 -15.02
C ASN A 574 8.47 12.81 -14.53
N SER A 575 7.79 11.68 -14.63
CA SER A 575 8.32 10.36 -14.20
C SER A 575 9.29 9.72 -15.20
N SER A 576 9.46 10.30 -16.39
CA SER A 576 10.44 9.79 -17.36
C SER A 576 11.87 10.10 -16.93
N PRO A 577 12.78 9.09 -16.86
CA PRO A 577 14.17 9.32 -16.55
C PRO A 577 14.96 9.90 -17.74
N ASP A 578 14.46 9.75 -18.97
CA ASP A 578 15.23 9.99 -20.19
C ASP A 578 14.64 11.07 -21.10
N SER A 579 13.34 11.37 -20.93
CA SER A 579 12.63 12.27 -21.84
C SER A 579 12.18 13.56 -21.16
N ALA A 580 12.50 14.69 -21.78
CA ALA A 580 11.95 15.99 -21.40
C ALA A 580 10.50 16.10 -21.95
N VAL A 581 9.64 16.84 -21.22
CA VAL A 581 8.28 17.15 -21.65
C VAL A 581 8.09 18.66 -21.71
N THR A 582 7.71 19.17 -22.87
CA THR A 582 7.39 20.59 -23.05
C THR A 582 5.89 20.77 -23.31
N GLY A 583 5.30 21.84 -22.80
CA GLY A 583 3.88 22.05 -22.99
C GLY A 583 3.31 23.29 -22.32
N VAL A 584 2.00 23.28 -22.12
CA VAL A 584 1.26 24.35 -21.47
C VAL A 584 0.39 23.75 -20.37
N LEU A 585 0.57 24.25 -19.16
CA LEU A 585 -0.37 24.01 -18.06
C LEU A 585 -1.46 25.09 -18.13
N LYS A 586 -2.70 24.69 -18.37
CA LYS A 586 -3.88 25.54 -18.27
C LYS A 586 -4.53 25.32 -16.92
N VAL A 587 -4.62 26.37 -16.10
CA VAL A 587 -5.16 26.27 -14.75
C VAL A 587 -6.04 27.48 -14.44
N ARG A 588 -7.15 27.26 -13.72
CA ARG A 588 -8.03 28.33 -13.28
C ARG A 588 -7.37 29.18 -12.21
N GLY A 589 -7.36 30.51 -12.35
CA GLY A 589 -6.80 31.44 -11.36
C GLY A 589 -6.50 32.81 -11.95
N LYS A 590 -5.97 33.70 -11.11
CA LYS A 590 -5.74 35.11 -11.51
C LYS A 590 -4.28 35.55 -11.48
N GLY A 591 -3.38 34.69 -11.07
CA GLY A 591 -1.94 34.89 -10.97
C GLY A 591 -1.34 33.87 -10.03
N GLY A 592 -0.05 34.00 -9.68
CA GLY A 592 0.55 33.06 -8.75
C GLY A 592 2.06 33.20 -8.64
N SER A 593 2.69 32.25 -7.98
CA SER A 593 4.11 32.21 -7.72
C SER A 593 4.69 30.83 -7.97
N LEU A 594 5.91 30.79 -8.48
CA LEU A 594 6.73 29.59 -8.54
C LEU A 594 7.34 29.35 -7.15
N LEU A 595 7.18 28.15 -6.65
CA LEU A 595 7.79 27.69 -5.38
C LEU A 595 8.93 26.73 -5.72
N ASN A 596 10.17 27.22 -5.68
CA ASN A 596 11.33 26.40 -5.99
C ASN A 596 11.64 25.46 -4.82
N THR A 597 11.32 24.19 -4.98
CA THR A 597 11.47 23.20 -3.93
C THR A 597 12.94 22.84 -3.64
N LEU A 598 13.86 23.06 -4.58
CA LEU A 598 15.29 22.79 -4.37
C LEU A 598 15.98 23.92 -3.59
N THR A 599 15.67 25.19 -3.91
CA THR A 599 16.31 26.35 -3.27
C THR A 599 15.49 26.95 -2.12
N GLY A 600 14.16 26.82 -2.19
CA GLY A 600 13.21 27.47 -1.29
C GLY A 600 12.81 28.89 -1.71
N ASP A 601 13.28 29.35 -2.87
CA ASP A 601 12.95 30.67 -3.40
C ASP A 601 11.50 30.71 -3.91
N ILE A 602 10.89 31.86 -3.75
CA ILE A 602 9.57 32.18 -4.33
C ILE A 602 9.76 33.19 -5.44
N GLY A 603 9.31 32.84 -6.64
CA GLY A 603 9.47 33.68 -7.83
C GLY A 603 8.20 33.82 -8.64
N GLY A 604 8.23 34.69 -9.65
CA GLY A 604 7.21 34.76 -10.67
C GLY A 604 7.39 33.68 -11.74
N PHE A 605 6.37 33.49 -12.55
CA PHE A 605 6.42 32.65 -13.74
C PHE A 605 5.68 33.33 -14.91
N MET A 606 6.05 32.97 -16.13
CA MET A 606 5.39 33.47 -17.32
C MET A 606 4.03 32.81 -17.51
N TYR A 607 3.00 33.57 -17.83
CA TYR A 607 1.70 33.06 -18.24
C TYR A 607 0.99 34.02 -19.18
N THR A 608 0.06 33.51 -19.96
CA THR A 608 -0.95 34.30 -20.67
C THR A 608 -2.31 34.03 -20.05
N ARG A 609 -3.21 35.04 -20.10
CA ARG A 609 -4.57 34.88 -19.56
C ARG A 609 -5.57 34.61 -20.69
N GLU A 610 -6.44 33.64 -20.43
CA GLU A 610 -7.57 33.32 -21.29
C GLU A 610 -8.84 33.19 -20.41
N GLY A 611 -9.58 34.31 -20.28
CA GLY A 611 -10.73 34.37 -19.38
C GLY A 611 -10.34 34.17 -17.91
N GLU A 612 -10.83 33.11 -17.29
CA GLU A 612 -10.53 32.74 -15.91
C GLU A 612 -9.29 31.81 -15.76
N TYR A 613 -8.59 31.52 -16.84
CA TYR A 613 -7.48 30.59 -16.89
C TYR A 613 -6.15 31.31 -17.14
N LEU A 614 -5.13 30.72 -16.55
CA LEU A 614 -3.72 30.99 -16.83
C LEU A 614 -3.19 29.87 -17.72
N ASN A 615 -2.55 30.22 -18.83
CA ASN A 615 -1.80 29.32 -19.68
C ASN A 615 -0.30 29.51 -19.36
N ILE A 616 0.30 28.55 -18.72
CA ILE A 616 1.67 28.59 -18.20
C ILE A 616 2.53 27.69 -19.09
N PRO A 617 3.47 28.24 -19.88
CA PRO A 617 4.44 27.43 -20.60
C PRO A 617 5.33 26.69 -19.59
N VAL A 618 5.51 25.42 -19.79
CA VAL A 618 6.33 24.56 -18.92
C VAL A 618 7.30 23.72 -19.73
N ASP A 619 8.48 23.49 -19.15
CA ASP A 619 9.52 22.65 -19.69
C ASP A 619 10.04 21.78 -18.53
N PHE A 620 9.74 20.49 -18.60
CA PHE A 620 10.14 19.49 -17.61
C PHE A 620 11.32 18.70 -18.16
N PRO A 621 12.53 18.84 -17.61
CA PRO A 621 13.61 17.92 -17.94
C PRO A 621 13.26 16.49 -17.46
N PRO A 622 14.04 15.47 -17.86
CA PRO A 622 13.94 14.15 -17.27
C PRO A 622 13.94 14.22 -15.74
N ALA A 623 13.02 13.49 -15.08
CA ALA A 623 12.80 13.54 -13.64
C ALA A 623 12.53 14.96 -13.07
N GLY A 624 12.11 15.90 -13.93
CA GLY A 624 11.80 17.28 -13.53
C GLY A 624 10.44 17.41 -12.86
N SER A 625 10.31 18.40 -11.99
CA SER A 625 9.04 18.72 -11.34
C SER A 625 8.85 20.23 -11.12
N LEU A 626 7.60 20.63 -10.90
CA LEU A 626 7.18 22.01 -10.73
C LEU A 626 6.15 22.10 -9.60
N LEU A 627 6.35 23.04 -8.67
CA LEU A 627 5.33 23.44 -7.70
C LEU A 627 4.97 24.90 -7.91
N VAL A 628 3.69 25.18 -8.14
CA VAL A 628 3.18 26.54 -8.28
C VAL A 628 2.02 26.79 -7.33
N PHE A 629 1.97 27.98 -6.79
CA PHE A 629 0.78 28.54 -6.14
C PHE A 629 0.00 29.37 -7.17
N ILE A 630 -1.27 29.09 -7.34
CA ILE A 630 -2.19 29.81 -8.22
C ILE A 630 -3.21 30.54 -7.34
N SER A 631 -3.21 31.87 -7.40
CA SER A 631 -4.06 32.74 -6.57
C SER A 631 -5.43 32.97 -7.19
N ASP A 632 -6.47 33.01 -6.36
CA ASP A 632 -7.83 33.45 -6.70
C ASP A 632 -7.98 34.99 -6.66
N GLY A 633 -7.04 35.67 -5.99
CA GLY A 633 -6.96 37.13 -5.92
C GLY A 633 -6.11 37.74 -7.04
N LYS A 634 -6.21 39.06 -7.25
CA LYS A 634 -5.25 39.77 -8.09
C LYS A 634 -3.89 39.74 -7.37
N THR A 635 -2.91 39.08 -7.97
CA THR A 635 -1.51 39.28 -7.63
C THR A 635 -0.95 40.48 -8.38
N GLU A 636 -0.06 41.25 -7.76
CA GLU A 636 0.75 42.19 -8.52
C GLU A 636 1.53 41.33 -9.55
N GLU A 637 1.41 41.69 -10.83
CA GLU A 637 2.15 40.95 -11.85
C GLU A 637 3.64 41.13 -11.55
N PRO A 638 4.36 40.06 -11.22
CA PRO A 638 5.80 40.19 -11.10
C PRO A 638 6.32 40.66 -12.45
N ALA A 639 7.18 41.66 -12.46
CA ALA A 639 7.95 42.02 -13.63
C ALA A 639 8.81 40.83 -14.00
N ILE A 640 8.33 39.97 -14.90
CA ILE A 640 9.03 38.79 -15.33
C ILE A 640 9.90 39.17 -16.51
N GLU A 641 11.18 39.22 -16.29
CA GLU A 641 12.11 38.95 -17.38
C GLU A 641 11.86 37.52 -17.85
N LYS A 642 11.66 37.34 -19.17
CA LYS A 642 11.59 36.03 -19.80
C LYS A 642 12.64 35.14 -19.18
N LEU A 643 12.23 34.02 -18.54
CA LEU A 643 13.08 32.88 -18.36
C LEU A 643 13.32 32.28 -19.77
N GLN A 644 14.07 32.99 -20.60
CA GLN A 644 14.75 32.38 -21.73
C GLN A 644 15.91 31.59 -21.09
N LEU A 645 15.68 30.31 -20.89
CA LEU A 645 16.78 29.37 -20.76
C LEU A 645 17.47 29.37 -22.13
N GLU A 646 18.41 30.29 -22.33
CA GLU A 646 19.33 30.20 -23.45
C GLU A 646 20.31 29.07 -23.11
N TYR A 647 20.09 27.92 -23.71
CA TYR A 647 21.05 26.82 -23.66
C TYR A 647 22.25 27.24 -24.53
N GLU A 648 23.28 27.74 -23.90
CA GLU A 648 24.56 27.95 -24.60
C GLU A 648 25.25 26.59 -24.75
N LYS A 649 25.50 26.17 -25.99
CA LYS A 649 26.25 24.96 -26.25
C LYS A 649 27.71 25.19 -25.80
N ILE A 650 28.07 24.70 -24.63
CA ILE A 650 29.44 24.72 -24.15
C ILE A 650 30.23 23.76 -25.04
N VAL A 651 31.05 24.31 -25.91
CA VAL A 651 32.02 23.54 -26.70
C VAL A 651 33.13 23.11 -25.73
N SER A 652 33.45 21.81 -25.68
CA SER A 652 34.56 21.32 -24.87
C SER A 652 35.85 22.09 -25.22
N GLY A 653 36.43 22.71 -24.21
CA GLY A 653 37.75 23.36 -24.32
C GLY A 653 38.90 22.34 -24.42
N SER A 654 40.13 22.83 -24.24
CA SER A 654 41.30 21.96 -24.11
C SER A 654 41.18 21.01 -22.93
N LEU A 655 41.87 19.87 -23.03
CA LEU A 655 41.87 18.78 -22.03
C LEU A 655 41.97 19.33 -20.59
N VAL A 656 40.97 19.06 -19.78
CA VAL A 656 40.95 19.41 -18.35
C VAL A 656 41.22 18.15 -17.55
N THR A 657 42.18 18.23 -16.62
CA THR A 657 42.35 17.13 -15.66
C THR A 657 41.33 17.25 -14.55
N VAL A 658 40.40 16.33 -14.51
CA VAL A 658 39.45 16.21 -13.41
C VAL A 658 40.02 15.22 -12.40
N LYS A 659 40.22 15.65 -11.17
CA LYS A 659 40.55 14.78 -10.04
C LYS A 659 39.32 14.73 -9.12
N PRO A 660 38.75 13.55 -8.82
CA PRO A 660 37.77 13.41 -7.76
C PRO A 660 38.35 13.93 -6.44
N ALA A 661 37.57 14.64 -5.63
CA ALA A 661 37.98 15.08 -4.30
C ALA A 661 38.13 13.89 -3.33
N ASP A 662 37.28 12.92 -3.51
CA ASP A 662 37.23 11.68 -2.73
C ASP A 662 37.49 10.47 -3.61
N GLU A 663 37.70 9.31 -3.02
CA GLU A 663 37.87 8.05 -3.75
C GLU A 663 36.56 7.69 -4.47
N ASN A 664 36.71 7.15 -5.69
CA ASN A 664 35.54 6.64 -6.43
C ASN A 664 35.11 5.30 -5.84
N VAL A 665 33.82 5.16 -5.54
CA VAL A 665 33.22 3.94 -4.97
C VAL A 665 32.37 3.28 -6.03
N LEU A 666 32.62 2.00 -6.28
CA LEU A 666 31.80 1.13 -7.10
C LEU A 666 31.20 0.03 -6.21
N PRO A 667 29.92 0.08 -5.86
CA PRO A 667 29.28 -1.04 -5.20
C PRO A 667 29.14 -2.23 -6.16
N LEU A 668 29.38 -3.43 -5.66
CA LEU A 668 29.24 -4.67 -6.41
C LEU A 668 28.15 -5.51 -5.75
N GLU A 669 26.94 -5.41 -6.27
CA GLU A 669 25.79 -6.13 -5.71
C GLU A 669 25.59 -7.51 -6.33
N PHE A 670 25.84 -7.62 -7.64
CA PHE A 670 25.73 -8.88 -8.36
C PHE A 670 27.05 -9.26 -9.00
N CYS A 671 27.33 -10.55 -9.06
CA CYS A 671 28.53 -11.08 -9.67
C CYS A 671 28.31 -12.46 -10.26
N ASP A 672 29.17 -12.80 -11.22
CA ASP A 672 29.29 -14.17 -11.70
C ASP A 672 30.34 -14.89 -10.84
N ILE A 673 30.06 -16.11 -10.39
CA ILE A 673 31.02 -16.94 -9.65
C ILE A 673 31.25 -18.28 -10.36
N GLU A 674 32.51 -18.74 -10.34
CA GLU A 674 32.86 -20.06 -10.83
C GLU A 674 33.47 -20.90 -9.67
N LEU A 675 32.82 -21.99 -9.33
CA LEU A 675 33.26 -22.90 -8.26
C LEU A 675 33.32 -24.33 -8.79
N GLY A 676 34.52 -24.94 -8.75
CA GLY A 676 34.72 -26.31 -9.21
C GLY A 676 34.35 -26.52 -10.69
N GLY A 677 34.54 -25.52 -11.54
CA GLY A 677 34.19 -25.55 -12.97
C GLY A 677 32.71 -25.30 -13.26
N ILE A 678 31.89 -24.95 -12.25
CA ILE A 678 30.48 -24.59 -12.41
C ILE A 678 30.34 -23.06 -12.32
N LEU A 679 29.96 -22.44 -13.41
CA LEU A 679 29.64 -21.00 -13.50
C LEU A 679 28.19 -20.77 -13.04
N THR A 680 28.02 -19.91 -12.05
CA THR A 680 26.71 -19.36 -11.65
C THR A 680 26.73 -17.87 -11.92
N LYS A 681 25.79 -17.39 -12.71
CA LYS A 681 25.71 -15.99 -13.14
C LYS A 681 24.71 -15.22 -12.31
N ASP A 682 24.90 -13.89 -12.31
CA ASP A 682 23.94 -12.92 -11.77
C ASP A 682 23.53 -13.24 -10.32
N MET A 683 24.51 -13.57 -9.50
CA MET A 683 24.29 -13.92 -8.11
C MET A 683 24.56 -12.71 -7.22
N HIS A 684 23.62 -12.37 -6.35
CA HIS A 684 23.84 -11.34 -5.34
C HIS A 684 25.07 -11.67 -4.49
N THR A 685 25.93 -10.69 -4.27
CA THR A 685 27.26 -10.89 -3.62
C THR A 685 27.17 -11.53 -2.25
N TYR A 686 26.10 -11.27 -1.48
CA TYR A 686 25.83 -11.94 -0.22
C TYR A 686 25.73 -13.47 -0.38
N ASN A 687 24.89 -13.91 -1.32
CA ASN A 687 24.70 -15.35 -1.60
C ASN A 687 25.96 -15.95 -2.26
N ALA A 688 26.65 -15.18 -3.08
CA ALA A 688 27.90 -15.60 -3.71
C ALA A 688 28.97 -15.86 -2.65
N ALA A 689 29.15 -14.93 -1.71
CA ALA A 689 30.09 -15.09 -0.60
C ALA A 689 29.75 -16.32 0.26
N ASP A 690 28.48 -16.49 0.66
CA ASP A 690 28.03 -17.63 1.44
C ASP A 690 28.29 -18.97 0.71
N LYS A 691 27.99 -19.03 -0.57
CA LYS A 691 28.26 -20.22 -1.41
C LYS A 691 29.75 -20.52 -1.54
N ILE A 692 30.60 -19.49 -1.67
CA ILE A 692 32.07 -19.65 -1.70
C ILE A 692 32.55 -20.21 -0.37
N TYR A 693 32.15 -19.66 0.76
CA TYR A 693 32.56 -20.15 2.08
C TYR A 693 32.12 -21.61 2.31
N LYS A 694 30.87 -21.94 1.96
CA LYS A 694 30.37 -23.33 2.04
C LYS A 694 31.13 -24.30 1.16
N TYR A 695 31.50 -23.87 -0.07
CA TYR A 695 32.32 -24.67 -0.98
C TYR A 695 33.70 -25.00 -0.40
N TYR A 696 34.31 -24.08 0.34
CA TYR A 696 35.58 -24.28 1.01
C TYR A 696 35.45 -24.91 2.42
N GLY A 697 34.30 -25.43 2.79
CA GLY A 697 34.11 -26.28 3.98
C GLY A 697 33.67 -25.54 5.25
N PHE A 698 33.33 -24.27 5.16
CA PHE A 698 32.73 -23.53 6.27
C PHE A 698 31.26 -23.91 6.43
N LYS A 699 30.94 -24.73 7.46
CA LYS A 699 29.60 -25.29 7.63
C LYS A 699 28.48 -24.26 7.76
N ASN A 700 28.77 -23.13 8.39
CA ASN A 700 27.83 -22.05 8.62
C ASN A 700 27.88 -20.95 7.55
N GLY A 701 28.57 -21.19 6.44
CA GLY A 701 28.69 -20.23 5.36
C GLY A 701 29.66 -19.08 5.66
N ASN A 702 29.31 -17.89 5.20
CA ASN A 702 30.14 -16.70 5.39
C ASN A 702 30.14 -16.26 6.87
N PRO A 703 31.29 -16.26 7.58
CA PRO A 703 31.34 -15.88 9.00
C PRO A 703 31.04 -14.41 9.27
N TRP A 704 31.00 -13.58 8.24
CA TRP A 704 30.66 -12.15 8.35
C TRP A 704 29.15 -11.87 8.22
N ASN A 705 28.34 -12.91 8.06
CA ASN A 705 26.89 -12.78 7.94
C ASN A 705 26.16 -12.91 9.29
N THR A 706 26.88 -13.08 10.38
CA THR A 706 26.31 -13.22 11.73
C THR A 706 26.58 -11.97 12.56
#